data_a5c156337221c7ea5b57c4fe9965fa08
#
_entry.id   a5c156337221c7ea5b57c4fe9965fa08
#
_cell.length_a   1.000
_cell.length_b   1.000
_cell.length_c   1.000
_cell.angle_alpha   90.00
_cell.angle_beta   90.00
_cell.angle_gamma   90.00
#
_symmetry.space_group_name_H-M   'P 1'
#
loop_
_entity.id
_entity.type
_entity.pdbx_description
1 polymer ?
#
loop_
_entity_poly.entity_id
_entity_poly.type
_entity_poly.pdbx_seq_one_letter_code
_entity_poly.pdbx_strand_id
1 'polypeptide(L)'
;VDRTVTVAIPLVRPRRAPEGRRRPRVINALFVVAMMLVAVWAAWPIYQDTSYLVMAAAAIAVGLGLAWLGTLRGWSWFTVLLSVLGAYLLLGVPLAVPTAVTGLPGVLGGLLDLVTATVFSWKELVTIQLPVGSYQSLLAPAFLMFLSGTTVALSLAWRGGRLFALAVPLIFAVQLFGLVFGSSAVSIPLTVLGFSLPAPRESLIGLAGLLLAFGFLAWRTHLARSEALDLAARSTGVQRTLGGLGGRMRRGVLAGGVLLLAIGVSVGGLSVAWATPAREVLRSSIDPAVELREYVSPLSQYRSYFSAELYDEELFTVTGDTVDTATDGAGAASRVRLAVLSYYDGEVFRVVNPAAGENDQASAFARVPHSRGASAGSVTTRFDIAGYTGVWMPGADAVSSIRFAGARAADLSDGFFYNAGTASGIQLNALKDGDRYTMVFEPQPDAPTLAGLAHPAGNTIDETLIPASLRDWVDAQAVPSDGTGLAELVTRLRERGYLSHALTVPTVDSWTADLADYQFMPSLAGHSVSRIDALFTALLEKQNSTTATENSQLVAAIGDDEQFAVATALLARHLGFESRVVLGFALGASTDSGAPGACPQGVCSGQNLAAWIEVASGDGNWVTVETTPQFQNPLSPIDDTTRDPQYNTEVIAEGATEQRAPEANPTSGEDQQEEDQVTGPDLAWLFAALKVGGVSLAILLAISTPFLIILGAKIKRRRDRARAADVSARFAGGWDEYIDAAVDRGLADQGSRTRVEIAAHYESVGGGVLANLADRAVFGPIPPATGDSDAFWALVTAERAGLAASGTRRDRWRAAVSLRSFARLADGGRLFSFRRRTSRYDTTTVRPNRRDTSRLGERSPISGRES
;
A
#
# COMPACT_ATOMS: atom_id res chain seq x y z
N VAL A 1 -63.52 14.35 63.23
CA VAL A 1 -64.02 14.21 61.84
C VAL A 1 -62.81 14.43 60.93
N ASP A 2 -62.08 13.37 60.67
CA ASP A 2 -60.95 13.33 59.78
C ASP A 2 -61.43 13.19 58.31
N ARG A 3 -61.15 14.14 57.48
CA ARG A 3 -61.24 14.03 56.03
C ARG A 3 -59.89 13.76 55.43
N THR A 4 -59.54 12.52 55.18
CA THR A 4 -58.41 12.12 54.31
C THR A 4 -58.78 12.42 52.87
N VAL A 5 -58.15 13.44 52.31
CA VAL A 5 -58.19 13.75 50.85
C VAL A 5 -57.22 12.81 50.14
N THR A 6 -57.71 11.81 49.46
CA THR A 6 -56.94 10.93 48.59
C THR A 6 -56.70 11.67 47.23
N VAL A 7 -55.54 12.21 47.05
CA VAL A 7 -55.11 12.77 45.74
C VAL A 7 -54.68 11.59 44.85
N ALA A 8 -55.53 11.25 43.87
CA ALA A 8 -55.18 10.32 42.83
C ALA A 8 -54.11 10.93 41.91
N ILE A 9 -52.89 10.39 41.98
CA ILE A 9 -51.80 10.75 41.04
C ILE A 9 -52.10 10.03 39.72
N PRO A 10 -52.31 10.75 38.59
CA PRO A 10 -52.52 10.09 37.30
C PRO A 10 -51.23 9.40 36.89
N LEU A 11 -51.29 8.09 36.66
CA LEU A 11 -50.26 7.31 36.02
C LEU A 11 -49.97 7.86 34.62
N VAL A 12 -48.89 8.64 34.47
CA VAL A 12 -48.43 9.13 33.17
C VAL A 12 -47.89 7.92 32.41
N ARG A 13 -48.67 7.38 31.48
CA ARG A 13 -48.23 6.38 30.50
C ARG A 13 -47.03 6.98 29.74
N PRO A 14 -45.94 6.20 29.51
CA PRO A 14 -44.79 6.69 28.72
C PRO A 14 -45.32 7.08 27.34
N ARG A 15 -45.28 8.39 27.04
CA ARG A 15 -45.60 8.93 25.72
C ARG A 15 -44.68 8.30 24.69
N ARG A 16 -45.25 7.66 23.66
CA ARG A 16 -44.56 7.29 22.43
C ARG A 16 -43.75 8.50 21.94
N ALA A 17 -42.46 8.29 21.61
CA ALA A 17 -41.60 9.31 21.09
C ALA A 17 -42.26 10.01 19.88
N PRO A 18 -42.30 11.34 19.82
CA PRO A 18 -42.99 12.07 18.77
C PRO A 18 -42.36 11.77 17.41
N GLU A 19 -43.20 11.48 16.41
CA GLU A 19 -42.83 11.20 15.03
C GLU A 19 -41.96 12.26 14.36
N GLY A 20 -41.82 13.45 14.93
CA GLY A 20 -41.00 14.55 14.45
C GLY A 20 -39.47 14.33 14.49
N ARG A 21 -38.99 13.30 15.21
CA ARG A 21 -37.53 13.00 15.30
C ARG A 21 -36.97 12.16 14.15
N ARG A 22 -37.77 11.59 13.28
CA ARG A 22 -37.32 10.77 12.14
C ARG A 22 -36.69 11.63 11.02
N ARG A 23 -37.30 12.75 10.65
CA ARG A 23 -36.80 13.63 9.55
C ARG A 23 -35.36 14.14 9.77
N PRO A 24 -34.96 14.68 10.94
CA PRO A 24 -33.60 15.17 11.13
C PRO A 24 -32.55 14.02 11.11
N ARG A 25 -32.91 12.79 11.49
CA ARG A 25 -32.00 11.65 11.42
C ARG A 25 -31.71 11.24 9.99
N VAL A 26 -32.72 11.21 9.13
CA VAL A 26 -32.59 10.90 7.71
C VAL A 26 -31.70 11.92 7.00
N ILE A 27 -31.92 13.22 7.25
CA ILE A 27 -31.13 14.28 6.61
C ILE A 27 -29.66 14.22 7.08
N ASN A 28 -29.40 13.96 8.35
CA ASN A 28 -28.05 13.75 8.84
C ASN A 28 -27.36 12.53 8.17
N ALA A 29 -28.11 11.43 7.97
CA ALA A 29 -27.61 10.27 7.25
C ALA A 29 -27.27 10.60 5.81
N LEU A 30 -28.13 11.34 5.11
CA LEU A 30 -27.89 11.76 3.72
C LEU A 30 -26.61 12.60 3.58
N PHE A 31 -26.36 13.55 4.50
CA PHE A 31 -25.12 14.31 4.49
C PHE A 31 -23.89 13.44 4.72
N VAL A 32 -23.93 12.53 5.70
CA VAL A 32 -22.79 11.65 6.01
C VAL A 32 -22.53 10.68 4.85
N VAL A 33 -23.59 10.07 4.28
CA VAL A 33 -23.45 9.17 3.13
C VAL A 33 -22.93 9.92 1.91
N ALA A 34 -23.43 11.14 1.62
CA ALA A 34 -22.94 11.95 0.51
C ALA A 34 -21.44 12.27 0.67
N MET A 35 -20.99 12.65 1.90
CA MET A 35 -19.58 12.89 2.17
C MET A 35 -18.74 11.60 2.06
N MET A 36 -19.27 10.43 2.44
CA MET A 36 -18.61 9.15 2.24
C MET A 36 -18.49 8.77 0.76
N LEU A 37 -19.50 9.09 -0.06
CA LEU A 37 -19.41 8.90 -1.51
C LEU A 37 -18.31 9.77 -2.14
N VAL A 38 -18.12 10.99 -1.64
CA VAL A 38 -16.97 11.83 -2.05
C VAL A 38 -15.64 11.17 -1.64
N ALA A 39 -15.57 10.54 -0.45
CA ALA A 39 -14.39 9.79 -0.03
C ALA A 39 -14.15 8.54 -0.90
N VAL A 40 -15.19 7.83 -1.31
CA VAL A 40 -15.09 6.71 -2.27
C VAL A 40 -14.53 7.22 -3.59
N TRP A 41 -15.02 8.35 -4.10
CA TRP A 41 -14.49 8.95 -5.32
C TRP A 41 -13.04 9.41 -5.19
N ALA A 42 -12.64 9.94 -4.01
CA ALA A 42 -11.26 10.32 -3.72
C ALA A 42 -10.29 9.12 -3.77
N ALA A 43 -10.71 7.96 -3.28
CA ALA A 43 -9.87 6.76 -3.25
C ALA A 43 -10.00 5.88 -4.52
N TRP A 44 -10.89 6.23 -5.45
CA TRP A 44 -11.05 5.49 -6.70
C TRP A 44 -9.75 5.26 -7.50
N PRO A 45 -8.82 6.23 -7.66
CA PRO A 45 -7.58 6.01 -8.40
C PRO A 45 -6.64 4.99 -7.78
N ILE A 46 -6.82 4.70 -6.49
CA ILE A 46 -6.00 3.70 -5.82
C ILE A 46 -6.38 2.30 -6.33
N TYR A 47 -7.66 2.06 -6.48
CA TYR A 47 -8.18 0.70 -6.71
C TYR A 47 -8.62 0.44 -8.15
N GLN A 48 -9.36 1.36 -8.77
CA GLN A 48 -9.93 1.27 -10.14
C GLN A 48 -10.58 -0.09 -10.47
N ASP A 49 -11.16 -0.75 -9.45
CA ASP A 49 -11.77 -2.07 -9.54
C ASP A 49 -13.21 -2.06 -9.03
N THR A 50 -14.05 -2.88 -9.65
CA THR A 50 -15.47 -3.06 -9.25
C THR A 50 -15.60 -3.64 -7.86
N SER A 51 -14.69 -4.53 -7.43
CA SER A 51 -14.64 -5.11 -6.09
C SER A 51 -14.51 -4.03 -5.01
N TYR A 52 -13.74 -2.98 -5.26
CA TYR A 52 -13.64 -1.81 -4.39
C TYR A 52 -14.98 -1.10 -4.21
N LEU A 53 -15.73 -0.88 -5.29
CA LEU A 53 -17.04 -0.22 -5.22
C LEU A 53 -18.06 -1.06 -4.45
N VAL A 54 -18.08 -2.38 -4.67
CA VAL A 54 -18.93 -3.32 -3.93
C VAL A 54 -18.58 -3.31 -2.45
N MET A 55 -17.29 -3.40 -2.12
CA MET A 55 -16.79 -3.34 -0.75
C MET A 55 -17.16 -2.01 -0.08
N ALA A 56 -16.93 -0.86 -0.72
CA ALA A 56 -17.24 0.45 -0.18
C ALA A 56 -18.76 0.64 0.04
N ALA A 57 -19.59 0.23 -0.90
CA ALA A 57 -21.04 0.25 -0.75
C ALA A 57 -21.52 -0.62 0.40
N ALA A 58 -21.00 -1.84 0.53
CA ALA A 58 -21.30 -2.75 1.64
C ALA A 58 -20.84 -2.17 2.98
N ALA A 59 -19.62 -1.61 3.06
CA ALA A 59 -19.08 -0.98 4.27
C ALA A 59 -19.96 0.19 4.75
N ILE A 60 -20.39 1.06 3.83
CA ILE A 60 -21.27 2.19 4.13
C ILE A 60 -22.65 1.70 4.57
N ALA A 61 -23.23 0.71 3.88
CA ALA A 61 -24.55 0.16 4.21
C ALA A 61 -24.55 -0.54 5.60
N VAL A 62 -23.54 -1.36 5.86
CA VAL A 62 -23.36 -2.04 7.17
C VAL A 62 -23.10 -1.01 8.26
N GLY A 63 -22.24 -0.01 8.01
CA GLY A 63 -21.95 1.07 8.94
C GLY A 63 -23.22 1.87 9.30
N LEU A 64 -24.07 2.18 8.33
CA LEU A 64 -25.38 2.82 8.51
C LEU A 64 -26.29 1.94 9.40
N GLY A 65 -26.36 0.64 9.11
CA GLY A 65 -27.16 -0.32 9.87
C GLY A 65 -26.71 -0.43 11.34
N LEU A 66 -25.39 -0.54 11.57
CA LEU A 66 -24.80 -0.62 12.92
C LEU A 66 -25.06 0.68 13.72
N ALA A 67 -24.86 1.85 13.09
CA ALA A 67 -25.13 3.13 13.73
C ALA A 67 -26.62 3.27 14.07
N TRP A 68 -27.51 2.88 13.17
CA TRP A 68 -28.95 2.91 13.42
C TRP A 68 -29.35 1.97 14.54
N LEU A 69 -28.93 0.71 14.48
CA LEU A 69 -29.23 -0.28 15.53
C LEU A 69 -28.67 0.18 16.89
N GLY A 70 -27.46 0.74 16.90
CA GLY A 70 -26.85 1.31 18.10
C GLY A 70 -27.66 2.48 18.68
N THR A 71 -28.27 3.33 17.83
CA THR A 71 -29.13 4.42 18.31
C THR A 71 -30.49 3.93 18.80
N LEU A 72 -31.07 2.89 18.16
CA LEU A 72 -32.34 2.29 18.58
C LEU A 72 -32.23 1.56 19.93
N ARG A 73 -31.13 0.82 20.11
CA ARG A 73 -30.92 0.02 21.32
C ARG A 73 -30.13 0.74 22.42
N GLY A 74 -29.74 2.01 22.19
CA GLY A 74 -28.97 2.79 23.16
C GLY A 74 -27.60 2.17 23.48
N TRP A 75 -26.93 1.59 22.50
CA TRP A 75 -25.62 0.94 22.68
C TRP A 75 -24.59 1.90 23.25
N SER A 76 -23.75 1.37 24.15
CA SER A 76 -22.54 2.12 24.57
C SER A 76 -21.55 2.24 23.42
N TRP A 77 -20.61 3.19 23.50
CA TRP A 77 -19.52 3.30 22.51
C TRP A 77 -18.69 2.01 22.41
N PHE A 78 -18.52 1.30 23.52
CA PHE A 78 -17.87 -0.01 23.54
C PHE A 78 -18.62 -1.06 22.71
N THR A 79 -19.95 -1.12 22.85
CA THR A 79 -20.78 -2.05 22.07
C THR A 79 -20.74 -1.73 20.59
N VAL A 80 -20.66 -0.42 20.22
CA VAL A 80 -20.51 0.01 18.83
C VAL A 80 -19.15 -0.43 18.30
N LEU A 81 -18.06 -0.21 19.05
CA LEU A 81 -16.72 -0.65 18.66
C LEU A 81 -16.67 -2.17 18.44
N LEU A 82 -17.21 -2.94 19.37
CA LEU A 82 -17.25 -4.40 19.27
C LEU A 82 -18.10 -4.88 18.07
N SER A 83 -19.19 -4.16 17.75
CA SER A 83 -20.01 -4.50 16.58
C SER A 83 -19.33 -4.15 15.26
N VAL A 84 -18.54 -3.07 15.20
CA VAL A 84 -17.69 -2.74 14.04
C VAL A 84 -16.61 -3.81 13.86
N LEU A 85 -15.93 -4.20 14.93
CA LEU A 85 -14.93 -5.25 14.89
C LEU A 85 -15.53 -6.59 14.43
N GLY A 86 -16.69 -6.96 14.99
CA GLY A 86 -17.40 -8.18 14.58
C GLY A 86 -17.82 -8.16 13.11
N ALA A 87 -18.31 -7.02 12.61
CA ALA A 87 -18.67 -6.86 11.21
C ALA A 87 -17.42 -6.87 10.31
N TYR A 88 -16.31 -6.27 10.75
CA TYR A 88 -15.04 -6.29 10.04
C TYR A 88 -14.51 -7.72 9.87
N LEU A 89 -14.50 -8.52 10.93
CA LEU A 89 -14.03 -9.91 10.86
C LEU A 89 -14.98 -10.82 10.06
N LEU A 90 -16.30 -10.63 10.20
CA LEU A 90 -17.30 -11.46 9.52
C LEU A 90 -17.37 -11.19 8.01
N LEU A 91 -17.31 -9.92 7.62
CA LEU A 91 -17.50 -9.50 6.24
C LEU A 91 -16.17 -9.17 5.53
N GLY A 92 -15.07 -9.09 6.29
CA GLY A 92 -13.77 -8.69 5.74
C GLY A 92 -13.21 -9.71 4.76
N VAL A 93 -13.31 -11.02 5.04
CA VAL A 93 -12.83 -12.04 4.12
C VAL A 93 -13.55 -11.95 2.77
N PRO A 94 -14.89 -12.00 2.67
CA PRO A 94 -15.56 -11.95 1.37
C PRO A 94 -15.46 -10.58 0.65
N LEU A 95 -15.25 -9.48 1.38
CA LEU A 95 -15.25 -8.13 0.79
C LEU A 95 -13.85 -7.53 0.59
N ALA A 96 -12.90 -7.87 1.45
CA ALA A 96 -11.56 -7.28 1.40
C ALA A 96 -10.46 -8.28 1.01
N VAL A 97 -10.75 -9.61 1.06
CA VAL A 97 -9.82 -10.67 0.61
C VAL A 97 -10.60 -11.67 -0.26
N PRO A 98 -11.22 -11.24 -1.37
CA PRO A 98 -12.13 -12.10 -2.16
C PRO A 98 -11.45 -13.36 -2.71
N THR A 99 -10.14 -13.31 -2.92
CA THR A 99 -9.33 -14.45 -3.40
C THR A 99 -9.24 -15.60 -2.40
N ALA A 100 -9.50 -15.37 -1.11
CA ALA A 100 -9.46 -16.39 -0.07
C ALA A 100 -10.77 -17.20 0.05
N VAL A 101 -11.81 -16.86 -0.69
CA VAL A 101 -13.12 -17.54 -0.63
C VAL A 101 -13.11 -18.83 -1.48
N THR A 102 -12.21 -19.75 -1.15
CA THR A 102 -12.02 -21.04 -1.88
C THR A 102 -12.37 -22.27 -1.02
N GLY A 103 -13.20 -22.08 0.02
CA GLY A 103 -13.59 -23.14 0.96
C GLY A 103 -13.23 -22.80 2.42
N LEU A 104 -13.54 -23.72 3.36
CA LEU A 104 -13.27 -23.49 4.78
C LEU A 104 -11.79 -23.22 5.11
N PRO A 105 -10.80 -23.96 4.55
CA PRO A 105 -9.38 -23.65 4.78
C PRO A 105 -8.99 -22.28 4.25
N GLY A 106 -9.48 -21.90 3.05
CA GLY A 106 -9.23 -20.59 2.46
C GLY A 106 -9.81 -19.45 3.29
N VAL A 107 -11.00 -19.60 3.85
CA VAL A 107 -11.62 -18.57 4.73
C VAL A 107 -10.83 -18.40 6.03
N LEU A 108 -10.30 -19.48 6.61
CA LEU A 108 -9.46 -19.39 7.82
C LEU A 108 -8.13 -18.69 7.52
N GLY A 109 -7.46 -19.03 6.38
CA GLY A 109 -6.29 -18.31 5.88
C GLY A 109 -6.60 -16.83 5.64
N GLY A 110 -7.67 -16.53 4.90
CA GLY A 110 -8.12 -15.17 4.63
C GLY A 110 -8.47 -14.35 5.87
N LEU A 111 -8.88 -14.99 6.98
CA LEU A 111 -9.09 -14.30 8.25
C LEU A 111 -7.76 -13.89 8.91
N LEU A 112 -6.74 -14.75 8.82
CA LEU A 112 -5.38 -14.39 9.26
C LEU A 112 -4.82 -13.27 8.40
N ASP A 113 -4.96 -13.37 7.07
CA ASP A 113 -4.57 -12.33 6.13
C ASP A 113 -5.26 -10.99 6.41
N LEU A 114 -6.55 -11.01 6.73
CA LEU A 114 -7.31 -9.80 7.09
C LEU A 114 -6.79 -9.15 8.39
N VAL A 115 -6.44 -9.95 9.39
CA VAL A 115 -5.90 -9.44 10.67
C VAL A 115 -4.51 -8.87 10.49
N THR A 116 -3.63 -9.56 9.78
CA THR A 116 -2.28 -9.07 9.45
C THR A 116 -2.34 -7.84 8.56
N ALA A 117 -3.21 -7.83 7.55
CA ALA A 117 -3.46 -6.71 6.65
C ALA A 117 -3.88 -5.43 7.39
N THR A 118 -4.61 -5.54 8.49
CA THR A 118 -5.00 -4.37 9.31
C THR A 118 -3.78 -3.54 9.74
N VAL A 119 -2.62 -4.18 9.89
CA VAL A 119 -1.36 -3.52 10.31
C VAL A 119 -0.41 -3.31 9.13
N PHE A 120 -0.21 -4.31 8.27
CA PHE A 120 0.85 -4.31 7.26
C PHE A 120 0.42 -3.77 5.89
N SER A 121 -0.84 -3.90 5.50
CA SER A 121 -1.29 -3.44 4.17
C SER A 121 -1.19 -1.93 3.96
N TRP A 122 -0.98 -1.13 5.00
CA TRP A 122 -0.70 0.31 4.85
C TRP A 122 0.67 0.55 4.19
N LYS A 123 1.68 -0.24 4.57
CA LYS A 123 3.01 -0.21 3.95
C LYS A 123 2.90 -0.67 2.49
N GLU A 124 2.25 -1.82 2.27
CA GLU A 124 2.06 -2.38 0.93
C GLU A 124 1.31 -1.40 0.01
N LEU A 125 0.27 -0.71 0.53
CA LEU A 125 -0.52 0.24 -0.24
C LEU A 125 0.32 1.41 -0.79
N VAL A 126 1.41 1.81 -0.14
CA VAL A 126 2.30 2.89 -0.61
C VAL A 126 3.47 2.39 -1.47
N THR A 127 3.79 1.10 -1.39
CA THR A 127 4.91 0.49 -2.15
C THR A 127 4.48 -0.20 -3.43
N ILE A 128 3.18 -0.47 -3.65
CA ILE A 128 2.64 -1.11 -4.85
C ILE A 128 2.22 -0.04 -5.87
N GLN A 129 2.50 -0.25 -7.17
CA GLN A 129 2.06 0.66 -8.24
C GLN A 129 0.53 0.76 -8.32
N LEU A 130 0.03 1.92 -8.71
CA LEU A 130 -1.39 2.16 -8.93
C LEU A 130 -1.81 1.85 -10.38
N PRO A 131 -3.01 1.31 -10.58
CA PRO A 131 -4.03 0.93 -9.58
C PRO A 131 -3.75 -0.41 -8.90
N VAL A 132 -4.04 -0.53 -7.58
CA VAL A 132 -3.79 -1.78 -6.83
C VAL A 132 -4.89 -2.84 -7.00
N GLY A 133 -6.06 -2.46 -7.51
CA GLY A 133 -7.17 -3.39 -7.72
C GLY A 133 -7.65 -4.07 -6.43
N SER A 134 -7.94 -5.38 -6.53
CA SER A 134 -8.28 -6.27 -5.41
C SER A 134 -7.15 -7.24 -5.04
N TYR A 135 -5.90 -6.82 -5.29
CA TYR A 135 -4.73 -7.66 -5.01
C TYR A 135 -4.62 -8.02 -3.52
N GLN A 136 -4.45 -9.31 -3.22
CA GLN A 136 -4.34 -9.86 -1.86
C GLN A 136 -5.35 -9.25 -0.87
N SER A 137 -4.86 -8.57 0.15
CA SER A 137 -5.65 -7.96 1.24
C SER A 137 -5.65 -6.42 1.21
N LEU A 138 -5.26 -5.79 0.09
CA LEU A 138 -5.13 -4.33 -0.03
C LEU A 138 -6.44 -3.55 0.06
N LEU A 139 -7.58 -4.22 -0.07
CA LEU A 139 -8.89 -3.64 0.21
C LEU A 139 -9.17 -3.50 1.72
N ALA A 140 -8.43 -4.20 2.60
CA ALA A 140 -8.65 -4.19 4.04
C ALA A 140 -8.52 -2.79 4.69
N PRO A 141 -7.51 -1.95 4.39
CA PRO A 141 -7.44 -0.58 4.89
C PRO A 141 -8.67 0.26 4.53
N ALA A 142 -9.11 0.20 3.26
CA ALA A 142 -10.29 0.91 2.81
C ALA A 142 -11.57 0.40 3.48
N PHE A 143 -11.73 -0.92 3.59
CA PHE A 143 -12.88 -1.52 4.28
C PHE A 143 -12.96 -1.06 5.73
N LEU A 144 -11.83 -1.07 6.45
CA LEU A 144 -11.75 -0.58 7.81
C LEU A 144 -12.13 0.91 7.92
N MET A 145 -11.60 1.75 7.02
CA MET A 145 -11.86 3.19 7.01
C MET A 145 -13.34 3.52 6.71
N PHE A 146 -13.93 2.90 5.69
CA PHE A 146 -15.32 3.17 5.33
C PHE A 146 -16.31 2.60 6.36
N LEU A 147 -16.10 1.38 6.86
CA LEU A 147 -16.96 0.76 7.87
C LEU A 147 -16.93 1.52 9.19
N SER A 148 -15.73 1.76 9.74
CA SER A 148 -15.56 2.46 11.01
C SER A 148 -15.93 3.94 10.88
N GLY A 149 -15.48 4.62 9.84
CA GLY A 149 -15.76 6.03 9.55
C GLY A 149 -17.26 6.30 9.44
N THR A 150 -17.99 5.50 8.68
CA THR A 150 -19.44 5.63 8.53
C THR A 150 -20.17 5.40 9.85
N THR A 151 -19.83 4.31 10.57
CA THR A 151 -20.48 3.95 11.83
C THR A 151 -20.27 5.02 12.89
N VAL A 152 -19.05 5.51 13.04
CA VAL A 152 -18.70 6.51 14.05
C VAL A 152 -19.27 7.87 13.68
N ALA A 153 -19.16 8.32 12.43
CA ALA A 153 -19.69 9.60 11.97
C ALA A 153 -21.21 9.69 12.16
N LEU A 154 -21.96 8.65 11.78
CA LEU A 154 -23.40 8.57 11.99
C LEU A 154 -23.78 8.48 13.47
N SER A 155 -23.02 7.76 14.27
CA SER A 155 -23.23 7.69 15.70
C SER A 155 -23.04 9.05 16.36
N LEU A 156 -22.04 9.83 15.97
CA LEU A 156 -21.84 11.21 16.41
C LEU A 156 -22.97 12.12 15.94
N ALA A 157 -23.38 12.02 14.67
CA ALA A 157 -24.43 12.84 14.09
C ALA A 157 -25.82 12.61 14.75
N TRP A 158 -26.14 11.38 15.20
CA TRP A 158 -27.44 11.00 15.72
C TRP A 158 -27.57 11.07 17.23
N ARG A 159 -26.47 10.87 17.99
CA ARG A 159 -26.54 10.81 19.47
C ARG A 159 -26.64 12.16 20.15
N GLY A 160 -26.64 13.25 19.40
CA GLY A 160 -26.87 14.59 19.89
C GLY A 160 -25.68 15.20 20.64
N GLY A 161 -25.91 16.36 21.27
CA GLY A 161 -24.90 17.10 22.00
C GLY A 161 -23.95 17.90 21.09
N ARG A 162 -22.90 18.48 21.67
CA ARG A 162 -21.90 19.28 20.95
C ARG A 162 -20.92 18.43 20.13
N LEU A 163 -20.89 17.11 20.33
CA LEU A 163 -19.95 16.19 19.66
C LEU A 163 -20.30 15.88 18.21
N PHE A 164 -21.48 16.30 17.71
CA PHE A 164 -21.85 16.06 16.32
C PHE A 164 -20.85 16.68 15.32
N ALA A 165 -20.22 17.79 15.70
CA ALA A 165 -19.24 18.47 14.85
C ALA A 165 -18.00 17.65 14.57
N LEU A 166 -17.65 16.70 15.45
CA LEU A 166 -16.53 15.77 15.26
C LEU A 166 -16.75 14.77 14.10
N ALA A 167 -17.99 14.62 13.64
CA ALA A 167 -18.25 13.81 12.44
C ALA A 167 -17.57 14.40 11.19
N VAL A 168 -17.43 15.73 11.11
CA VAL A 168 -16.82 16.41 9.96
C VAL A 168 -15.32 16.09 9.85
N PRO A 169 -14.46 16.38 10.84
CA PRO A 169 -13.03 16.03 10.73
C PRO A 169 -12.78 14.54 10.56
N LEU A 170 -13.62 13.67 11.13
CA LEU A 170 -13.52 12.23 10.92
C LEU A 170 -13.74 11.85 9.45
N ILE A 171 -14.76 12.41 8.81
CA ILE A 171 -15.03 12.13 7.39
C ILE A 171 -13.95 12.73 6.50
N PHE A 172 -13.43 13.92 6.84
CA PHE A 172 -12.27 14.48 6.13
C PHE A 172 -11.02 13.58 6.25
N ALA A 173 -10.80 12.92 7.38
CA ALA A 173 -9.72 11.93 7.51
C ALA A 173 -9.92 10.75 6.56
N VAL A 174 -11.18 10.29 6.35
CA VAL A 174 -11.48 9.24 5.36
C VAL A 174 -11.29 9.75 3.91
N GLN A 175 -11.63 11.02 3.62
CA GLN A 175 -11.37 11.61 2.29
C GLN A 175 -9.87 11.80 2.04
N LEU A 176 -9.14 12.21 3.08
CA LEU A 176 -7.69 12.41 3.03
C LEU A 176 -6.94 11.09 2.74
N PHE A 177 -7.47 9.95 3.20
CA PHE A 177 -6.95 8.64 2.86
C PHE A 177 -6.80 8.48 1.33
N GLY A 178 -7.85 8.74 0.55
CA GLY A 178 -7.81 8.65 -0.91
C GLY A 178 -6.84 9.64 -1.57
N LEU A 179 -6.61 10.79 -0.94
CA LEU A 179 -5.69 11.80 -1.46
C LEU A 179 -4.22 11.51 -1.10
N VAL A 180 -3.94 11.04 0.10
CA VAL A 180 -2.57 10.79 0.60
C VAL A 180 -1.98 9.50 0.04
N PHE A 181 -2.81 8.46 -0.09
CA PHE A 181 -2.38 7.15 -0.61
C PHE A 181 -2.58 7.01 -2.12
N GLY A 182 -3.14 8.02 -2.80
CA GLY A 182 -3.36 8.04 -4.24
C GLY A 182 -2.11 8.33 -5.06
N SER A 183 -2.31 8.56 -6.37
CA SER A 183 -1.25 8.88 -7.33
C SER A 183 -0.64 10.27 -7.09
N SER A 184 0.67 10.42 -7.33
CA SER A 184 1.35 11.70 -7.44
C SER A 184 0.91 12.50 -8.68
N ALA A 185 0.49 11.80 -9.74
CA ALA A 185 -0.05 12.43 -10.93
C ALA A 185 -1.37 13.15 -10.62
N VAL A 186 -1.46 14.41 -10.98
CA VAL A 186 -2.67 15.20 -10.89
C VAL A 186 -3.51 15.06 -12.15
N SER A 187 -4.83 15.29 -12.04
CA SER A 187 -5.69 15.25 -13.20
C SER A 187 -5.32 16.36 -14.21
N ILE A 188 -5.49 16.05 -15.52
CA ILE A 188 -5.14 16.96 -16.62
C ILE A 188 -5.84 18.32 -16.42
N PRO A 189 -5.11 19.44 -16.50
CA PRO A 189 -5.70 20.77 -16.34
C PRO A 189 -6.84 21.03 -17.31
N LEU A 190 -7.97 21.52 -16.80
CA LEU A 190 -9.12 21.89 -17.60
C LEU A 190 -9.12 23.39 -17.86
N THR A 191 -9.02 23.81 -19.10
CA THR A 191 -9.15 25.22 -19.50
C THR A 191 -10.58 25.55 -19.88
N VAL A 192 -11.25 26.41 -19.07
CA VAL A 192 -12.61 26.89 -19.32
C VAL A 192 -12.60 28.41 -19.35
N LEU A 193 -13.05 29.02 -20.46
CA LEU A 193 -13.15 30.47 -20.64
C LEU A 193 -11.83 31.24 -20.35
N GLY A 194 -10.70 30.67 -20.70
CA GLY A 194 -9.37 31.29 -20.48
C GLY A 194 -8.80 31.12 -19.07
N PHE A 195 -9.50 30.45 -18.16
CA PHE A 195 -9.00 30.06 -16.85
C PHE A 195 -8.57 28.61 -16.86
N SER A 196 -7.31 28.34 -16.49
CA SER A 196 -6.82 26.98 -16.29
C SER A 196 -7.11 26.55 -14.85
N LEU A 197 -7.92 25.48 -14.68
CA LEU A 197 -8.13 24.83 -13.41
C LEU A 197 -7.07 23.71 -13.29
N PRO A 198 -6.05 23.87 -12.46
CA PRO A 198 -5.11 22.79 -12.19
C PRO A 198 -5.81 21.74 -11.34
N ALA A 199 -5.55 20.46 -11.58
CA ALA A 199 -6.08 19.33 -10.81
C ALA A 199 -7.61 19.37 -10.60
N PRO A 200 -8.44 19.40 -11.68
CA PRO A 200 -9.88 19.64 -11.57
C PRO A 200 -10.60 18.59 -10.72
N ARG A 201 -10.17 17.35 -10.76
CA ARG A 201 -10.74 16.26 -9.98
C ARG A 201 -10.49 16.43 -8.48
N GLU A 202 -9.26 16.67 -8.09
CA GLU A 202 -8.84 16.87 -6.70
C GLU A 202 -9.51 18.11 -6.11
N SER A 203 -9.61 19.19 -6.91
CA SER A 203 -10.30 20.42 -6.54
C SER A 203 -11.81 20.19 -6.34
N LEU A 204 -12.46 19.41 -7.20
CA LEU A 204 -13.88 19.06 -7.05
C LEU A 204 -14.13 18.19 -5.81
N ILE A 205 -13.25 17.23 -5.50
CA ILE A 205 -13.35 16.41 -4.28
C ILE A 205 -13.28 17.28 -3.03
N GLY A 206 -12.28 18.19 -2.96
CA GLY A 206 -12.13 19.11 -1.86
C GLY A 206 -13.32 20.05 -1.70
N LEU A 207 -13.78 20.65 -2.80
CA LEU A 207 -14.92 21.56 -2.83
C LEU A 207 -16.23 20.85 -2.43
N ALA A 208 -16.51 19.68 -2.98
CA ALA A 208 -17.71 18.91 -2.64
C ALA A 208 -17.70 18.50 -1.17
N GLY A 209 -16.55 18.05 -0.63
CA GLY A 209 -16.37 17.76 0.78
C GLY A 209 -16.66 18.95 1.67
N LEU A 210 -16.09 20.12 1.36
CA LEU A 210 -16.32 21.36 2.09
C LEU A 210 -17.78 21.83 2.05
N LEU A 211 -18.41 21.83 0.87
CA LEU A 211 -19.80 22.22 0.71
C LEU A 211 -20.75 21.34 1.52
N LEU A 212 -20.56 20.03 1.46
CA LEU A 212 -21.35 19.08 2.24
C LEU A 212 -21.11 19.25 3.75
N ALA A 213 -19.86 19.48 4.17
CA ALA A 213 -19.52 19.71 5.57
C ALA A 213 -20.15 21.00 6.11
N PHE A 214 -20.03 22.12 5.39
CA PHE A 214 -20.70 23.38 5.76
C PHE A 214 -22.22 23.23 5.74
N GLY A 215 -22.79 22.57 4.74
CA GLY A 215 -24.22 22.26 4.67
C GLY A 215 -24.69 21.48 5.91
N PHE A 216 -23.95 20.42 6.28
CA PHE A 216 -24.21 19.61 7.47
C PHE A 216 -24.15 20.45 8.75
N LEU A 217 -23.10 21.23 8.94
CA LEU A 217 -22.92 22.08 10.13
C LEU A 217 -24.02 23.16 10.20
N ALA A 218 -24.33 23.83 9.09
CA ALA A 218 -25.40 24.82 9.01
C ALA A 218 -26.77 24.20 9.32
N TRP A 219 -27.05 23.05 8.77
CA TRP A 219 -28.27 22.27 9.05
C TRP A 219 -28.38 21.92 10.54
N ARG A 220 -27.33 21.37 11.12
CA ARG A 220 -27.31 20.96 12.54
C ARG A 220 -27.42 22.15 13.51
N THR A 221 -26.71 23.25 13.23
CA THR A 221 -26.82 24.45 14.04
C THR A 221 -28.20 25.10 13.94
N HIS A 222 -28.81 25.03 12.74
CA HIS A 222 -30.20 25.49 12.55
C HIS A 222 -31.17 24.63 13.36
N LEU A 223 -31.05 23.30 13.34
CA LEU A 223 -31.89 22.42 14.16
C LEU A 223 -31.72 22.67 15.64
N ALA A 224 -30.51 22.76 16.14
CA ALA A 224 -30.24 23.02 17.56
C ALA A 224 -30.84 24.36 18.00
N ARG A 225 -30.75 25.39 17.15
CA ARG A 225 -31.33 26.70 17.39
C ARG A 225 -32.86 26.65 17.39
N SER A 226 -33.49 25.92 16.45
CA SER A 226 -34.92 25.80 16.40
C SER A 226 -35.49 25.03 17.60
N GLU A 227 -34.82 23.94 18.01
CA GLU A 227 -35.20 23.20 19.23
C GLU A 227 -35.09 24.05 20.48
N ALA A 228 -34.04 24.84 20.63
CA ALA A 228 -33.85 25.75 21.77
C ALA A 228 -34.93 26.83 21.79
N LEU A 229 -35.26 27.43 20.66
CA LEU A 229 -36.33 28.42 20.54
C LEU A 229 -37.72 27.83 20.80
N ASP A 230 -37.98 26.59 20.37
CA ASP A 230 -39.24 25.92 20.63
C ASP A 230 -39.42 25.58 22.13
N LEU A 231 -38.33 25.19 22.80
CA LEU A 231 -38.33 25.01 24.26
C LEU A 231 -38.58 26.34 25.00
N ALA A 232 -37.90 27.40 24.60
CA ALA A 232 -38.08 28.74 25.18
C ALA A 232 -39.52 29.29 24.96
N ALA A 233 -40.07 29.12 23.75
CA ALA A 233 -41.45 29.53 23.46
C ALA A 233 -42.50 28.80 24.28
N ARG A 234 -42.29 27.50 24.55
CA ARG A 234 -43.18 26.69 25.41
C ARG A 234 -43.10 27.08 26.89
N SER A 235 -41.94 27.56 27.36
CA SER A 235 -41.77 27.99 28.74
C SER A 235 -42.29 29.42 29.00
N THR A 236 -42.31 30.28 27.94
CA THR A 236 -42.71 31.71 28.07
C THR A 236 -44.08 32.03 27.52
N GLY A 237 -44.79 31.06 26.88
CA GLY A 237 -46.11 31.29 26.30
C GLY A 237 -46.16 32.23 25.07
N VAL A 238 -44.99 32.65 24.56
CA VAL A 238 -44.90 33.61 23.43
C VAL A 238 -45.16 32.89 22.12
N GLN A 239 -46.17 33.37 21.36
CA GLN A 239 -46.45 32.86 20.02
C GLN A 239 -45.39 33.34 19.02
N ARG A 240 -44.85 32.40 18.27
CA ARG A 240 -43.85 32.65 17.21
C ARG A 240 -44.46 33.39 16.05
N THR A 241 -44.09 34.63 15.82
CA THR A 241 -44.32 35.29 14.54
C THR A 241 -43.37 34.72 13.52
N LEU A 242 -43.89 34.05 12.50
CA LEU A 242 -43.11 33.54 11.37
C LEU A 242 -42.42 34.73 10.67
N GLY A 243 -41.12 34.88 10.90
CA GLY A 243 -40.36 35.90 10.19
C GLY A 243 -40.53 35.77 8.68
N GLY A 244 -40.91 36.90 8.04
CA GLY A 244 -41.28 36.95 6.64
C GLY A 244 -40.28 36.29 5.70
N LEU A 245 -40.78 35.73 4.59
CA LEU A 245 -39.99 35.05 3.53
C LEU A 245 -38.78 35.89 3.06
N GLY A 246 -38.89 37.23 3.03
CA GLY A 246 -37.85 38.15 2.60
C GLY A 246 -36.59 38.10 3.46
N GLY A 247 -36.74 37.91 4.79
CA GLY A 247 -35.57 37.79 5.70
C GLY A 247 -34.85 36.46 5.60
N ARG A 248 -35.54 35.39 5.18
CA ARG A 248 -34.90 34.06 4.92
C ARG A 248 -34.17 34.10 3.59
N MET A 249 -34.77 34.67 2.55
CA MET A 249 -34.20 34.79 1.22
C MET A 249 -32.94 35.66 1.20
N ARG A 250 -32.96 36.82 1.90
CA ARG A 250 -31.80 37.73 2.05
C ARG A 250 -30.61 37.06 2.77
N ARG A 251 -30.87 36.26 3.82
CA ARG A 251 -29.82 35.48 4.50
C ARG A 251 -29.30 34.36 3.65
N GLY A 252 -30.16 33.68 2.85
CA GLY A 252 -29.76 32.66 1.90
C GLY A 252 -28.87 33.21 0.78
N VAL A 253 -29.25 34.39 0.22
CA VAL A 253 -28.45 35.07 -0.81
C VAL A 253 -27.10 35.54 -0.28
N LEU A 254 -27.05 36.10 0.95
CA LEU A 254 -25.79 36.50 1.57
C LEU A 254 -24.90 35.31 1.86
N ALA A 255 -25.45 34.20 2.37
CA ALA A 255 -24.67 32.97 2.62
C ALA A 255 -24.18 32.34 1.30
N GLY A 256 -25.00 32.32 0.27
CA GLY A 256 -24.62 31.89 -1.09
C GLY A 256 -23.55 32.78 -1.69
N GLY A 257 -23.65 34.10 -1.52
CA GLY A 257 -22.66 35.07 -2.01
C GLY A 257 -21.30 34.91 -1.34
N VAL A 258 -21.26 34.72 -0.01
CA VAL A 258 -20.02 34.44 0.73
C VAL A 258 -19.40 33.11 0.31
N LEU A 259 -20.24 32.11 0.06
CA LEU A 259 -19.79 30.79 -0.42
C LEU A 259 -19.19 30.87 -1.82
N LEU A 260 -19.85 31.58 -2.75
CA LEU A 260 -19.35 31.82 -4.10
C LEU A 260 -18.05 32.65 -4.10
N LEU A 261 -17.96 33.65 -3.22
CA LEU A 261 -16.73 34.42 -3.05
C LEU A 261 -15.58 33.54 -2.51
N ALA A 262 -15.86 32.69 -1.53
CA ALA A 262 -14.87 31.75 -0.98
C ALA A 262 -14.40 30.74 -2.04
N ILE A 263 -15.31 30.24 -2.87
CA ILE A 263 -14.98 29.37 -4.01
C ILE A 263 -14.11 30.12 -5.03
N GLY A 264 -14.48 31.35 -5.40
CA GLY A 264 -13.74 32.18 -6.35
C GLY A 264 -12.32 32.51 -5.86
N VAL A 265 -12.16 32.86 -4.59
CA VAL A 265 -10.84 33.09 -3.95
C VAL A 265 -10.02 31.80 -3.86
N SER A 266 -10.65 30.66 -3.57
CA SER A 266 -9.95 29.36 -3.52
C SER A 266 -9.48 28.93 -4.90
N VAL A 267 -10.29 29.08 -5.93
CA VAL A 267 -9.94 28.74 -7.32
C VAL A 267 -8.85 29.70 -7.84
N GLY A 268 -8.97 31.00 -7.56
CA GLY A 268 -7.96 32.00 -7.94
C GLY A 268 -6.63 31.82 -7.19
N GLY A 269 -6.68 31.45 -5.92
CA GLY A 269 -5.49 31.17 -5.10
C GLY A 269 -4.75 29.89 -5.52
N LEU A 270 -5.49 28.85 -5.93
CA LEU A 270 -4.93 27.58 -6.43
C LEU A 270 -4.19 27.78 -7.76
N SER A 271 -4.66 28.62 -8.65
CA SER A 271 -4.00 28.91 -9.94
C SER A 271 -2.64 29.61 -9.79
N VAL A 272 -2.42 30.33 -8.68
CA VAL A 272 -1.16 31.03 -8.37
C VAL A 272 -0.18 30.16 -7.58
N ALA A 273 -0.70 29.25 -6.73
CA ALA A 273 0.12 28.46 -5.82
C ALA A 273 0.70 27.16 -6.43
N TRP A 274 0.11 26.67 -7.52
CA TRP A 274 0.55 25.38 -8.13
C TRP A 274 1.25 25.58 -9.48
N ALA A 275 2.55 25.88 -9.40
CA ALA A 275 3.44 25.87 -10.55
C ALA A 275 4.06 24.49 -10.84
N THR A 276 3.84 23.48 -9.99
CA THR A 276 4.42 22.15 -10.13
C THR A 276 3.41 21.10 -10.58
N PRO A 277 3.68 20.31 -11.63
CA PRO A 277 2.73 19.32 -12.18
C PRO A 277 2.56 18.06 -11.32
N ALA A 278 3.42 17.82 -10.33
CA ALA A 278 3.38 16.66 -9.46
C ALA A 278 3.00 17.03 -8.02
N ARG A 279 2.16 16.21 -7.40
CA ARG A 279 1.76 16.32 -6.01
C ARG A 279 2.65 15.40 -5.16
N GLU A 280 3.21 15.93 -4.08
CA GLU A 280 3.85 15.07 -3.08
C GLU A 280 2.78 14.23 -2.37
N VAL A 281 2.93 12.93 -2.43
CA VAL A 281 2.10 11.93 -1.76
C VAL A 281 3.00 11.04 -0.92
N LEU A 282 2.42 10.32 0.05
CA LEU A 282 3.22 9.43 0.90
C LEU A 282 4.02 8.40 0.08
N ARG A 283 3.47 7.97 -1.04
CA ARG A 283 4.10 7.04 -1.99
C ARG A 283 5.39 7.58 -2.59
N SER A 284 5.46 8.85 -2.97
CA SER A 284 6.66 9.44 -3.58
C SER A 284 7.84 9.58 -2.61
N SER A 285 7.61 9.43 -1.30
CA SER A 285 8.67 9.42 -0.28
C SER A 285 9.13 8.01 0.12
N ILE A 286 8.48 6.96 -0.39
CA ILE A 286 8.71 5.55 -0.04
C ILE A 286 8.81 4.75 -1.35
N ASP A 287 9.59 5.21 -2.31
CA ASP A 287 9.84 4.42 -3.52
C ASP A 287 10.92 3.37 -3.18
N PRO A 288 10.59 2.06 -3.15
CA PRO A 288 11.60 1.04 -2.98
C PRO A 288 12.39 0.94 -4.28
N ALA A 289 13.46 1.72 -4.40
CA ALA A 289 14.42 1.53 -5.48
C ALA A 289 15.05 0.14 -5.30
N VAL A 290 14.74 -0.77 -6.21
CA VAL A 290 15.40 -2.08 -6.26
C VAL A 290 16.76 -1.84 -6.92
N GLU A 291 17.83 -1.84 -6.14
CA GLU A 291 19.19 -1.70 -6.64
C GLU A 291 19.67 -3.00 -7.29
N LEU A 292 19.19 -3.27 -8.49
CA LEU A 292 19.65 -4.43 -9.30
C LEU A 292 21.08 -4.24 -9.85
N ARG A 293 21.67 -3.06 -9.67
CA ARG A 293 23.02 -2.72 -10.16
C ARG A 293 24.11 -3.59 -9.52
N GLU A 294 23.88 -4.06 -8.30
CA GLU A 294 24.84 -4.87 -7.54
C GLU A 294 24.79 -6.35 -7.92
N TYR A 295 23.74 -6.79 -8.63
CA TYR A 295 23.62 -8.19 -9.03
C TYR A 295 24.43 -8.47 -10.29
N VAL A 296 25.15 -9.60 -10.29
CA VAL A 296 25.86 -10.10 -11.46
C VAL A 296 24.87 -10.36 -12.60
N SER A 297 25.26 -10.03 -13.83
CA SER A 297 24.44 -10.34 -15.00
C SER A 297 24.11 -11.84 -15.03
N PRO A 298 22.84 -12.22 -15.09
CA PRO A 298 22.47 -13.64 -15.14
C PRO A 298 23.00 -14.35 -16.39
N LEU A 299 23.21 -13.62 -17.49
CA LEU A 299 23.81 -14.16 -18.70
C LEU A 299 25.27 -14.57 -18.49
N SER A 300 26.04 -13.82 -17.69
CA SER A 300 27.43 -14.20 -17.34
C SER A 300 27.53 -15.48 -16.52
N GLN A 301 26.43 -15.94 -15.94
CA GLN A 301 26.36 -17.22 -15.21
C GLN A 301 25.91 -18.39 -16.10
N TYR A 302 25.62 -18.15 -17.38
CA TYR A 302 25.10 -19.18 -18.30
C TYR A 302 25.89 -20.48 -18.27
N ARG A 303 27.21 -20.39 -18.43
CA ARG A 303 28.09 -21.58 -18.49
C ARG A 303 28.14 -22.40 -17.19
N SER A 304 27.85 -21.78 -16.04
CA SER A 304 27.86 -22.52 -14.77
C SER A 304 26.81 -23.64 -14.73
N TYR A 305 25.70 -23.47 -15.46
CA TYR A 305 24.66 -24.50 -15.56
C TYR A 305 25.08 -25.73 -16.39
N PHE A 306 26.12 -25.57 -17.23
CA PHE A 306 26.71 -26.69 -18.02
C PHE A 306 27.87 -27.36 -17.29
N SER A 307 28.10 -27.03 -16.02
CA SER A 307 29.03 -27.76 -15.15
C SER A 307 28.47 -29.09 -14.72
N ALA A 308 29.35 -30.07 -14.42
CA ALA A 308 28.92 -31.41 -14.00
C ALA A 308 28.01 -31.41 -12.74
N GLU A 309 28.03 -30.32 -11.93
CA GLU A 309 27.22 -30.21 -10.73
C GLU A 309 25.77 -29.77 -11.02
N LEU A 310 25.57 -28.91 -12.01
CA LEU A 310 24.27 -28.32 -12.30
C LEU A 310 23.59 -28.83 -13.56
N TYR A 311 24.33 -29.52 -14.41
CA TYR A 311 23.84 -29.98 -15.75
C TYR A 311 22.57 -30.83 -15.66
N ASP A 312 22.59 -31.86 -14.81
CA ASP A 312 21.46 -32.76 -14.58
C ASP A 312 20.62 -32.41 -13.34
N GLU A 313 21.02 -31.37 -12.59
CA GLU A 313 20.31 -30.98 -11.39
C GLU A 313 18.91 -30.45 -11.74
N GLU A 314 17.87 -30.98 -11.10
CA GLU A 314 16.51 -30.47 -11.22
C GLU A 314 16.44 -29.08 -10.56
N LEU A 315 16.27 -28.06 -11.37
CA LEU A 315 16.20 -26.68 -10.90
C LEU A 315 14.80 -26.32 -10.42
N PHE A 316 13.79 -26.65 -11.21
CA PHE A 316 12.38 -26.43 -10.87
C PHE A 316 11.48 -27.24 -11.79
N THR A 317 10.25 -27.47 -11.33
CA THR A 317 9.21 -28.13 -12.13
C THR A 317 8.08 -27.15 -12.45
N VAL A 318 7.63 -27.14 -13.70
CA VAL A 318 6.50 -26.36 -14.21
C VAL A 318 5.32 -27.28 -14.44
N THR A 319 4.13 -26.92 -13.96
CA THR A 319 2.90 -27.70 -14.15
C THR A 319 1.72 -26.79 -14.47
N GLY A 320 0.76 -27.28 -15.22
CA GLY A 320 -0.46 -26.58 -15.61
C GLY A 320 -0.57 -26.28 -17.09
N ASP A 321 -1.48 -25.39 -17.44
CA ASP A 321 -1.93 -25.15 -18.83
C ASP A 321 -0.78 -24.85 -19.82
N THR A 322 0.31 -24.23 -19.34
CA THR A 322 1.49 -23.91 -20.17
C THR A 322 2.22 -25.16 -20.69
N VAL A 323 2.33 -26.21 -19.86
CA VAL A 323 2.98 -27.47 -20.22
C VAL A 323 2.05 -28.29 -21.11
N ASP A 324 0.76 -28.32 -20.80
CA ASP A 324 -0.25 -29.05 -21.54
C ASP A 324 -0.36 -28.52 -22.99
N THR A 325 -0.35 -27.19 -23.18
CA THR A 325 -0.36 -26.59 -24.52
C THR A 325 0.94 -26.79 -25.29
N ALA A 326 2.09 -26.86 -24.62
CA ALA A 326 3.38 -27.11 -25.25
C ALA A 326 3.55 -28.55 -25.74
N THR A 327 2.96 -29.54 -25.05
CA THR A 327 3.00 -30.95 -25.40
C THR A 327 2.05 -31.31 -26.54
N ASP A 328 0.93 -30.59 -26.69
CA ASP A 328 -0.06 -30.85 -27.75
C ASP A 328 0.37 -30.39 -29.17
N GLY A 329 1.53 -29.75 -29.30
CA GLY A 329 2.11 -29.36 -30.60
C GLY A 329 1.35 -28.32 -31.39
N ALA A 330 0.36 -27.66 -30.77
CA ALA A 330 -0.54 -26.72 -31.41
C ALA A 330 -0.13 -25.23 -31.29
N GLY A 331 1.01 -24.91 -30.63
CA GLY A 331 1.49 -23.56 -30.42
C GLY A 331 3.00 -23.40 -30.57
N ALA A 332 3.47 -22.19 -30.70
CA ALA A 332 4.88 -21.86 -30.56
C ALA A 332 5.38 -22.40 -29.21
N ALA A 333 6.58 -22.98 -29.18
CA ALA A 333 7.17 -23.54 -27.96
C ALA A 333 7.01 -22.55 -26.80
N SER A 334 6.25 -22.94 -25.80
CA SER A 334 6.07 -22.11 -24.59
C SER A 334 7.43 -21.97 -23.92
N ARG A 335 7.76 -20.74 -23.49
CA ARG A 335 9.05 -20.42 -22.87
C ARG A 335 8.85 -19.90 -21.45
N VAL A 336 9.75 -20.32 -20.59
CA VAL A 336 9.90 -19.75 -19.24
C VAL A 336 11.07 -18.79 -19.27
N ARG A 337 10.81 -17.53 -19.00
CA ARG A 337 11.83 -16.48 -18.88
C ARG A 337 12.39 -16.49 -17.48
N LEU A 338 13.70 -16.42 -17.35
CA LEU A 338 14.39 -16.20 -16.07
C LEU A 338 14.76 -14.74 -15.91
N ALA A 339 15.39 -14.15 -16.94
CA ALA A 339 15.78 -12.76 -16.96
C ALA A 339 15.72 -12.19 -18.38
N VAL A 340 15.41 -10.89 -18.48
CA VAL A 340 15.40 -10.13 -19.72
C VAL A 340 16.40 -8.98 -19.60
N LEU A 341 17.40 -8.95 -20.48
CA LEU A 341 18.51 -8.04 -20.43
C LEU A 341 18.39 -7.06 -21.60
N SER A 342 18.12 -5.79 -21.28
CA SER A 342 17.84 -4.76 -22.29
C SER A 342 19.02 -3.81 -22.55
N TYR A 343 19.97 -3.73 -21.63
CA TYR A 343 21.07 -2.78 -21.69
C TYR A 343 22.41 -3.46 -21.87
N TYR A 344 23.23 -2.97 -22.80
CA TYR A 344 24.58 -3.43 -23.04
C TYR A 344 25.58 -2.32 -22.74
N ASP A 345 26.56 -2.56 -21.86
CA ASP A 345 27.57 -1.59 -21.46
C ASP A 345 28.91 -1.75 -22.18
N GLY A 346 29.00 -2.72 -23.11
CA GLY A 346 30.23 -3.06 -23.83
C GLY A 346 31.01 -4.23 -23.21
N GLU A 347 30.72 -4.58 -21.97
CA GLU A 347 31.27 -5.73 -21.26
C GLU A 347 30.23 -6.83 -21.07
N VAL A 348 29.05 -6.44 -20.58
CA VAL A 348 27.96 -7.39 -20.30
C VAL A 348 26.59 -6.81 -20.63
N PHE A 349 25.66 -7.70 -21.01
CA PHE A 349 24.24 -7.36 -21.03
C PHE A 349 23.69 -7.34 -19.61
N ARG A 350 22.91 -6.29 -19.30
CA ARG A 350 22.29 -6.07 -17.99
C ARG A 350 20.76 -5.94 -18.09
N VAL A 351 20.10 -6.30 -17.02
CA VAL A 351 18.65 -6.10 -16.88
C VAL A 351 18.30 -4.61 -16.75
N VAL A 352 19.14 -3.86 -16.05
CA VAL A 352 18.91 -2.44 -15.74
C VAL A 352 20.04 -1.57 -16.32
N ASN A 353 19.66 -0.45 -16.93
CA ASN A 353 20.65 0.56 -17.35
C ASN A 353 21.13 1.36 -16.13
N PRO A 354 22.42 1.30 -15.76
CA PRO A 354 22.95 2.03 -14.60
C PRO A 354 22.93 3.56 -14.76
N ALA A 355 22.84 4.06 -15.97
CA ALA A 355 22.77 5.50 -16.29
C ALA A 355 21.33 6.00 -16.49
N ALA A 356 20.35 5.12 -16.59
CA ALA A 356 18.96 5.50 -16.77
C ALA A 356 18.40 6.17 -15.52
N GLY A 357 17.65 7.25 -15.72
CA GLY A 357 16.89 7.88 -14.65
C GLY A 357 15.69 7.04 -14.23
N GLU A 358 14.99 7.46 -13.16
CA GLU A 358 13.82 6.79 -12.56
C GLU A 358 12.65 6.51 -13.53
N ASN A 359 12.69 7.06 -14.75
CA ASN A 359 11.64 6.94 -15.76
C ASN A 359 11.90 5.85 -16.81
N ASP A 360 12.97 5.08 -16.70
CA ASP A 360 13.25 4.00 -17.64
C ASP A 360 12.35 2.79 -17.36
N GLN A 361 11.42 2.55 -18.28
CA GLN A 361 10.46 1.44 -18.15
C GLN A 361 11.14 0.05 -18.17
N ALA A 362 12.28 -0.09 -18.85
CA ALA A 362 13.03 -1.34 -18.88
C ALA A 362 13.68 -1.66 -17.52
N SER A 363 13.94 -0.65 -16.71
CA SER A 363 14.55 -0.76 -15.38
C SER A 363 13.52 -0.73 -14.23
N ALA A 364 12.25 -0.49 -14.52
CA ALA A 364 11.20 -0.25 -13.53
C ALA A 364 10.65 -1.56 -12.96
N PHE A 365 11.29 -2.11 -11.94
CA PHE A 365 10.74 -3.18 -11.13
C PHE A 365 9.87 -2.63 -10.02
N ALA A 366 8.60 -3.04 -9.99
CA ALA A 366 7.64 -2.61 -9.01
C ALA A 366 6.87 -3.79 -8.43
N ARG A 367 6.33 -3.64 -7.22
CA ARG A 367 5.39 -4.62 -6.69
C ARG A 367 4.15 -4.66 -7.58
N VAL A 368 3.81 -5.85 -8.02
CA VAL A 368 2.72 -6.04 -8.99
C VAL A 368 1.37 -5.77 -8.32
N PRO A 369 0.58 -4.82 -8.82
CA PRO A 369 -0.81 -4.66 -8.43
C PRO A 369 -1.67 -5.58 -9.26
N HIS A 370 -2.18 -6.66 -8.73
CA HIS A 370 -2.99 -7.53 -9.55
C HIS A 370 -4.39 -7.74 -9.07
N SER A 371 -5.24 -7.27 -9.95
CA SER A 371 -6.42 -7.96 -10.38
C SER A 371 -6.98 -7.28 -11.63
N ARG A 372 -6.35 -7.44 -12.74
CA ARG A 372 -7.19 -7.64 -13.91
C ARG A 372 -7.76 -9.03 -13.72
N GLY A 373 -9.09 -9.15 -13.56
CA GLY A 373 -9.73 -10.45 -13.49
C GLY A 373 -9.21 -11.30 -14.67
N ALA A 374 -8.97 -12.58 -14.45
CA ALA A 374 -8.51 -13.47 -15.49
C ALA A 374 -9.33 -13.21 -16.76
N SER A 375 -8.67 -12.71 -17.81
CA SER A 375 -9.31 -12.51 -19.11
C SER A 375 -9.64 -13.89 -19.70
N ALA A 376 -10.62 -13.97 -20.57
CA ALA A 376 -10.91 -15.20 -21.30
C ALA A 376 -9.65 -15.60 -22.07
N GLY A 377 -9.05 -16.74 -21.73
CA GLY A 377 -7.80 -17.25 -22.30
C GLY A 377 -6.57 -17.10 -21.41
N SER A 378 -6.68 -16.58 -20.19
CA SER A 378 -5.55 -16.60 -19.26
C SER A 378 -5.11 -18.02 -18.91
N VAL A 379 -3.79 -18.21 -18.82
CA VAL A 379 -3.12 -19.48 -18.58
C VAL A 379 -2.63 -19.53 -17.14
N THR A 380 -2.89 -20.63 -16.44
CA THR A 380 -2.45 -20.82 -15.05
C THR A 380 -1.30 -21.80 -15.00
N THR A 381 -0.17 -21.36 -14.44
CA THR A 381 1.05 -22.13 -14.34
C THR A 381 1.57 -22.15 -12.91
N ARG A 382 1.96 -23.31 -12.44
CA ARG A 382 2.56 -23.51 -11.13
C ARG A 382 4.03 -23.86 -11.28
N PHE A 383 4.84 -23.28 -10.43
CA PHE A 383 6.26 -23.51 -10.29
C PHE A 383 6.56 -24.10 -8.91
N ASP A 384 7.24 -25.23 -8.90
CA ASP A 384 7.78 -25.87 -7.70
C ASP A 384 9.30 -25.81 -7.81
N ILE A 385 9.96 -25.06 -6.92
CA ILE A 385 11.41 -24.85 -6.95
C ILE A 385 12.12 -26.02 -6.24
N ALA A 386 13.17 -26.54 -6.88
CA ALA A 386 14.04 -27.57 -6.34
C ALA A 386 15.47 -27.00 -6.15
N GLY A 387 16.45 -27.43 -6.94
CA GLY A 387 17.85 -26.99 -6.85
C GLY A 387 18.12 -25.53 -7.25
N TYR A 388 17.17 -24.83 -7.84
CA TYR A 388 17.36 -23.43 -8.22
C TYR A 388 17.43 -22.51 -7.02
N THR A 389 18.49 -21.71 -6.96
CA THR A 389 18.66 -20.64 -5.97
C THR A 389 19.02 -19.35 -6.68
N GLY A 390 18.26 -18.29 -6.44
CA GLY A 390 18.55 -17.00 -7.09
C GLY A 390 17.46 -15.96 -6.94
N VAL A 391 17.77 -14.75 -7.37
CA VAL A 391 16.84 -13.61 -7.34
C VAL A 391 15.97 -13.54 -8.59
N TRP A 392 16.44 -14.10 -9.70
CA TRP A 392 15.70 -14.12 -10.98
C TRP A 392 14.59 -15.14 -10.90
N MET A 393 13.38 -14.75 -11.21
CA MET A 393 12.23 -15.59 -10.96
C MET A 393 11.69 -16.20 -12.25
N PRO A 394 11.68 -17.55 -12.38
CA PRO A 394 11.06 -18.21 -13.51
C PRO A 394 9.62 -17.75 -13.73
N GLY A 395 9.29 -17.34 -14.95
CA GLY A 395 7.97 -16.87 -15.32
C GLY A 395 7.75 -16.95 -16.82
N ALA A 396 6.52 -16.80 -17.25
CA ALA A 396 6.18 -16.71 -18.67
C ALA A 396 5.53 -15.34 -18.92
N ASP A 397 5.14 -15.02 -20.08
CA ASP A 397 4.41 -13.82 -20.54
C ASP A 397 3.96 -12.77 -19.49
N ALA A 398 2.99 -11.93 -19.84
CA ALA A 398 2.50 -10.89 -18.94
C ALA A 398 1.73 -11.48 -17.75
N VAL A 399 2.29 -11.34 -16.54
CA VAL A 399 1.68 -11.83 -15.30
C VAL A 399 0.46 -11.00 -14.91
N SER A 400 -0.70 -11.63 -14.79
CA SER A 400 -1.93 -11.00 -14.29
C SER A 400 -2.16 -11.23 -12.78
N SER A 401 -1.66 -12.34 -12.23
CA SER A 401 -1.63 -12.57 -10.79
C SER A 401 -0.57 -13.59 -10.38
N ILE A 402 -0.08 -13.44 -9.15
CA ILE A 402 0.84 -14.40 -8.54
C ILE A 402 0.36 -14.75 -7.13
N ARG A 403 0.56 -16.02 -6.75
CA ARG A 403 0.28 -16.51 -5.40
C ARG A 403 1.39 -17.42 -4.93
N PHE A 404 2.02 -17.06 -3.84
CA PHE A 404 3.02 -17.88 -3.17
C PHE A 404 2.37 -18.87 -2.21
N ALA A 405 3.00 -20.04 -2.02
CA ALA A 405 2.53 -21.10 -1.13
C ALA A 405 3.69 -21.64 -0.28
N GLY A 406 3.37 -22.31 0.84
CA GLY A 406 4.37 -22.89 1.74
C GLY A 406 4.75 -22.00 2.91
N ALA A 407 5.79 -22.40 3.64
CA ALA A 407 6.20 -21.73 4.88
C ALA A 407 6.75 -20.31 4.66
N ARG A 408 7.38 -20.07 3.50
CA ARG A 408 7.97 -18.77 3.12
C ARG A 408 7.02 -17.88 2.30
N ALA A 409 5.75 -18.25 2.13
CA ALA A 409 4.82 -17.52 1.26
C ALA A 409 4.71 -16.02 1.58
N ALA A 410 4.73 -15.64 2.85
CA ALA A 410 4.69 -14.23 3.27
C ALA A 410 5.98 -13.48 2.90
N ASP A 411 7.14 -14.09 3.15
CA ASP A 411 8.44 -13.48 2.87
C ASP A 411 8.66 -13.37 1.35
N LEU A 412 8.21 -14.37 0.58
CA LEU A 412 8.26 -14.37 -0.88
C LEU A 412 7.31 -13.31 -1.47
N SER A 413 6.12 -13.15 -0.89
CA SER A 413 5.18 -12.11 -1.31
C SER A 413 5.74 -10.70 -1.06
N ASP A 414 6.47 -10.51 0.03
CA ASP A 414 7.11 -9.23 0.37
C ASP A 414 8.34 -8.92 -0.50
N GLY A 415 9.08 -9.95 -0.92
CA GLY A 415 10.29 -9.82 -1.75
C GLY A 415 10.03 -9.81 -3.26
N PHE A 416 8.80 -10.02 -3.72
CA PHE A 416 8.49 -10.10 -5.14
C PHE A 416 8.32 -8.73 -5.80
N PHE A 417 9.05 -8.53 -6.90
CA PHE A 417 8.91 -7.39 -7.79
C PHE A 417 8.84 -7.86 -9.24
N TYR A 418 8.13 -7.11 -10.07
CA TYR A 418 7.89 -7.45 -11.46
C TYR A 418 8.08 -6.25 -12.36
N ASN A 419 8.66 -6.47 -13.52
CA ASN A 419 8.77 -5.46 -14.57
C ASN A 419 7.78 -5.80 -15.69
N ALA A 420 6.77 -4.96 -15.88
CA ALA A 420 5.74 -5.17 -16.90
C ALA A 420 6.26 -4.92 -18.33
N GLY A 421 7.31 -4.10 -18.51
CA GLY A 421 7.91 -3.82 -19.82
C GLY A 421 8.73 -4.98 -20.35
N THR A 422 9.38 -5.73 -19.46
CA THR A 422 10.20 -6.90 -19.82
C THR A 422 9.51 -8.24 -19.55
N ALA A 423 8.34 -8.21 -18.91
CA ALA A 423 7.62 -9.39 -18.45
C ALA A 423 8.50 -10.36 -17.62
N SER A 424 9.30 -9.79 -16.70
CA SER A 424 10.22 -10.54 -15.84
C SER A 424 10.00 -10.23 -14.36
N GLY A 425 10.16 -11.24 -13.52
CA GLY A 425 10.01 -11.16 -12.06
C GLY A 425 11.33 -11.31 -11.33
N ILE A 426 11.44 -10.67 -10.18
CA ILE A 426 12.56 -10.87 -9.26
C ILE A 426 12.06 -11.14 -7.85
N GLN A 427 12.84 -11.91 -7.10
CA GLN A 427 12.58 -12.24 -5.70
C GLN A 427 13.77 -11.80 -4.85
N LEU A 428 13.66 -10.65 -4.15
CA LEU A 428 14.77 -10.09 -3.36
C LEU A 428 15.24 -11.03 -2.23
N ASN A 429 14.34 -11.88 -1.72
CA ASN A 429 14.66 -12.85 -0.67
C ASN A 429 15.23 -14.16 -1.24
N ALA A 430 15.64 -14.18 -2.50
CA ALA A 430 16.07 -15.33 -3.31
C ALA A 430 15.14 -16.55 -3.19
N LEU A 431 14.92 -17.21 -4.30
CA LEU A 431 14.21 -18.50 -4.32
C LEU A 431 15.13 -19.59 -3.75
N LYS A 432 14.52 -20.58 -3.09
CA LYS A 432 15.22 -21.72 -2.47
C LYS A 432 14.42 -22.98 -2.67
N ASP A 433 15.06 -24.11 -2.49
CA ASP A 433 14.42 -25.43 -2.53
C ASP A 433 13.15 -25.46 -1.65
N GLY A 434 12.08 -26.04 -2.22
CA GLY A 434 10.76 -26.14 -1.59
C GLY A 434 9.85 -24.92 -1.71
N ASP A 435 10.32 -23.81 -2.30
CA ASP A 435 9.46 -22.66 -2.60
C ASP A 435 8.48 -22.98 -3.72
N ARG A 436 7.26 -22.44 -3.63
CA ARG A 436 6.19 -22.71 -4.58
C ARG A 436 5.39 -21.47 -4.85
N TYR A 437 5.03 -21.30 -6.13
CA TYR A 437 4.13 -20.22 -6.52
C TYR A 437 3.30 -20.60 -7.74
N THR A 438 2.17 -19.94 -7.90
CA THR A 438 1.28 -20.07 -9.05
C THR A 438 1.12 -18.69 -9.68
N MET A 439 1.35 -18.61 -10.98
CA MET A 439 1.16 -17.42 -11.79
C MET A 439 0.01 -17.61 -12.76
N VAL A 440 -0.72 -16.55 -13.03
CA VAL A 440 -1.71 -16.46 -14.09
C VAL A 440 -1.19 -15.48 -15.11
N PHE A 441 -1.03 -15.90 -16.35
CA PHE A 441 -0.52 -15.10 -17.45
C PHE A 441 -1.64 -14.70 -18.40
N GLU A 442 -1.49 -13.56 -19.03
CA GLU A 442 -2.28 -13.17 -20.18
C GLU A 442 -1.51 -13.61 -21.44
N PRO A 443 -2.11 -14.43 -22.32
CA PRO A 443 -1.46 -14.84 -23.55
C PRO A 443 -1.15 -13.62 -24.39
N GLN A 444 0.05 -13.59 -24.95
CA GLN A 444 0.41 -12.54 -25.90
C GLN A 444 -0.28 -12.81 -27.24
N PRO A 445 -0.69 -11.77 -27.98
CA PRO A 445 -1.19 -11.95 -29.34
C PRO A 445 -0.08 -12.54 -30.23
N ASP A 446 -0.46 -13.28 -31.28
CA ASP A 446 0.47 -13.82 -32.25
C ASP A 446 1.43 -12.74 -32.76
N ALA A 447 2.72 -12.93 -32.51
CA ALA A 447 3.75 -12.04 -32.99
C ALA A 447 3.97 -12.22 -34.49
N PRO A 448 4.31 -11.17 -35.24
CA PRO A 448 4.74 -11.32 -36.65
C PRO A 448 6.01 -12.17 -36.71
N THR A 449 6.27 -12.77 -37.88
CA THR A 449 7.56 -13.48 -38.12
C THR A 449 8.69 -12.44 -38.21
N LEU A 450 9.91 -12.84 -37.88
CA LEU A 450 11.10 -11.96 -37.99
C LEU A 450 11.22 -11.34 -39.41
N ALA A 451 11.04 -12.15 -40.43
CA ALA A 451 11.07 -11.72 -41.85
C ALA A 451 9.93 -10.72 -42.21
N GLY A 452 8.85 -10.71 -41.43
CA GLY A 452 7.74 -9.78 -41.62
C GLY A 452 7.94 -8.39 -40.98
N LEU A 453 9.04 -8.18 -40.27
CA LEU A 453 9.33 -6.88 -39.64
C LEU A 453 9.66 -5.82 -40.68
N ALA A 454 9.03 -4.66 -40.57
CA ALA A 454 9.33 -3.52 -41.41
C ALA A 454 10.72 -2.93 -41.09
N HIS A 455 11.25 -2.14 -42.02
CA HIS A 455 12.51 -1.43 -41.78
C HIS A 455 12.37 -0.49 -40.58
N PRO A 456 13.31 -0.52 -39.61
CA PRO A 456 13.23 0.28 -38.41
C PRO A 456 13.49 1.79 -38.68
N ALA A 457 12.93 2.64 -37.82
CA ALA A 457 12.96 4.09 -38.01
C ALA A 457 14.19 4.80 -37.41
N GLY A 458 15.15 4.07 -36.84
CA GLY A 458 16.26 4.76 -36.16
C GLY A 458 17.36 3.86 -35.63
N ASN A 459 18.47 4.49 -35.17
CA ASN A 459 19.60 3.80 -34.55
C ASN A 459 19.31 3.61 -33.03
N THR A 460 19.46 2.39 -32.54
CA THR A 460 19.08 2.00 -31.17
C THR A 460 20.27 1.82 -30.21
N ILE A 461 21.52 1.97 -30.70
CA ILE A 461 22.72 1.77 -29.89
C ILE A 461 23.82 2.73 -30.28
N ASP A 462 24.71 3.06 -29.34
CA ASP A 462 25.95 3.77 -29.63
C ASP A 462 26.84 2.89 -30.53
N GLU A 463 27.28 3.44 -31.68
CA GLU A 463 28.09 2.72 -32.64
C GLU A 463 29.45 2.24 -32.10
N THR A 464 29.92 2.85 -31.02
CA THR A 464 31.15 2.42 -30.32
C THR A 464 31.00 1.08 -29.61
N LEU A 465 29.78 0.66 -29.34
CA LEU A 465 29.47 -0.64 -28.73
C LEU A 465 29.26 -1.76 -29.75
N ILE A 466 29.33 -1.45 -31.05
CA ILE A 466 29.22 -2.43 -32.12
C ILE A 466 30.62 -2.72 -32.69
N PRO A 467 31.09 -3.97 -32.64
CA PRO A 467 32.40 -4.33 -33.20
C PRO A 467 32.55 -3.97 -34.66
N ALA A 468 33.75 -3.56 -35.06
CA ALA A 468 34.05 -3.25 -36.48
C ALA A 468 33.88 -4.50 -37.36
N SER A 469 34.35 -5.64 -36.88
CA SER A 469 34.21 -6.95 -37.58
C SER A 469 32.75 -7.36 -37.80
N LEU A 470 31.83 -7.03 -36.88
CA LEU A 470 30.41 -7.26 -37.08
C LEU A 470 29.87 -6.43 -38.25
N ARG A 471 30.17 -5.14 -38.29
CA ARG A 471 29.73 -4.27 -39.38
C ARG A 471 30.28 -4.75 -40.73
N ASP A 472 31.57 -5.02 -40.79
CA ASP A 472 32.24 -5.50 -42.02
C ASP A 472 31.65 -6.87 -42.47
N TRP A 473 31.29 -7.74 -41.52
CA TRP A 473 30.64 -9.01 -41.82
C TRP A 473 29.24 -8.83 -42.38
N VAL A 474 28.44 -7.91 -41.81
CA VAL A 474 27.08 -7.59 -42.29
C VAL A 474 27.14 -7.02 -43.70
N ASP A 475 28.03 -6.05 -43.93
CA ASP A 475 28.21 -5.47 -45.26
C ASP A 475 28.63 -6.52 -46.32
N ALA A 476 29.49 -7.45 -45.94
CA ALA A 476 29.92 -8.52 -46.81
C ALA A 476 28.78 -9.54 -47.14
N GLN A 477 27.70 -9.62 -46.34
CA GLN A 477 26.57 -10.50 -46.66
C GLN A 477 25.65 -9.90 -47.74
N ALA A 478 25.69 -8.59 -47.99
CA ALA A 478 24.90 -7.87 -48.99
C ALA A 478 23.36 -8.17 -48.89
N VAL A 479 22.82 -8.22 -47.70
CA VAL A 479 21.38 -8.47 -47.42
C VAL A 479 20.65 -7.11 -47.19
N PRO A 480 19.34 -7.02 -47.39
CA PRO A 480 18.57 -5.82 -47.12
C PRO A 480 18.55 -5.51 -45.62
N SER A 481 18.42 -4.22 -45.25
CA SER A 481 18.38 -3.78 -43.86
C SER A 481 16.94 -3.80 -43.32
N ASP A 482 16.21 -4.86 -43.54
CA ASP A 482 14.85 -5.13 -43.06
C ASP A 482 14.73 -6.46 -42.31
N GLY A 483 13.53 -6.83 -41.90
CA GLY A 483 13.31 -8.07 -41.20
C GLY A 483 13.72 -9.34 -41.97
N THR A 484 13.65 -9.30 -43.30
CA THR A 484 14.08 -10.41 -44.18
C THR A 484 15.59 -10.55 -44.12
N GLY A 485 16.33 -9.45 -44.23
CA GLY A 485 17.79 -9.47 -44.12
C GLY A 485 18.26 -9.87 -42.75
N LEU A 486 17.59 -9.39 -41.67
CA LEU A 486 17.89 -9.83 -40.31
C LEU A 486 17.71 -11.33 -40.14
N ALA A 487 16.62 -11.91 -40.67
CA ALA A 487 16.37 -13.35 -40.57
C ALA A 487 17.43 -14.17 -41.31
N GLU A 488 17.89 -13.69 -42.49
CA GLU A 488 18.97 -14.31 -43.27
C GLU A 488 20.29 -14.25 -42.51
N LEU A 489 20.65 -13.12 -41.92
CA LEU A 489 21.89 -12.92 -41.13
C LEU A 489 21.90 -13.84 -39.89
N VAL A 490 20.79 -13.95 -39.21
CA VAL A 490 20.66 -14.85 -38.06
C VAL A 490 20.85 -16.32 -38.49
N THR A 491 20.24 -16.71 -39.58
CA THR A 491 20.42 -18.05 -40.16
C THR A 491 21.87 -18.33 -40.45
N ARG A 492 22.55 -17.42 -41.19
CA ARG A 492 23.98 -17.56 -41.51
C ARG A 492 24.86 -17.59 -40.26
N LEU A 493 24.58 -16.76 -39.28
CA LEU A 493 25.35 -16.72 -38.04
C LEU A 493 25.24 -18.04 -37.27
N ARG A 494 24.04 -18.61 -37.14
CA ARG A 494 23.81 -19.92 -36.51
C ARG A 494 24.45 -21.07 -37.25
N GLU A 495 24.30 -21.14 -38.56
CA GLU A 495 24.83 -22.23 -39.42
C GLU A 495 26.34 -22.16 -39.55
N ARG A 496 26.97 -20.96 -39.49
CA ARG A 496 28.43 -20.76 -39.53
C ARG A 496 29.06 -20.75 -38.14
N GLY A 497 28.24 -20.79 -37.10
CA GLY A 497 28.64 -20.94 -35.72
C GLY A 497 28.88 -22.40 -35.37
N TYR A 498 29.60 -22.65 -34.27
CA TYR A 498 29.82 -23.96 -33.71
C TYR A 498 29.63 -23.95 -32.19
N LEU A 499 28.75 -24.79 -31.68
CA LEU A 499 28.39 -24.82 -30.27
C LEU A 499 29.52 -25.31 -29.37
N SER A 500 29.88 -24.57 -28.32
CA SER A 500 30.78 -25.03 -27.28
C SER A 500 30.60 -24.24 -26.00
N HIS A 501 30.34 -24.95 -24.91
CA HIS A 501 30.12 -24.35 -23.58
C HIS A 501 31.36 -24.31 -22.68
N ALA A 502 32.54 -24.77 -23.13
CA ALA A 502 33.73 -24.88 -22.28
C ALA A 502 35.02 -24.52 -22.99
N LEU A 503 36.03 -24.10 -22.22
CA LEU A 503 37.40 -23.86 -22.69
C LEU A 503 38.22 -25.13 -22.73
N THR A 504 37.98 -26.06 -21.83
CA THR A 504 38.68 -27.33 -21.72
C THR A 504 37.75 -28.48 -21.94
N VAL A 505 38.28 -29.63 -22.45
CA VAL A 505 37.48 -30.82 -22.65
C VAL A 505 36.77 -31.20 -21.37
N PRO A 506 35.45 -31.25 -21.35
CA PRO A 506 34.70 -31.61 -20.15
C PRO A 506 35.03 -33.05 -19.73
N THR A 507 34.95 -33.32 -18.43
CA THR A 507 35.08 -34.70 -17.90
C THR A 507 33.80 -35.50 -18.22
N VAL A 508 33.88 -36.83 -18.09
CA VAL A 508 32.78 -37.75 -18.33
C VAL A 508 31.50 -37.32 -17.63
N ASP A 509 30.36 -37.52 -18.30
CA ASP A 509 29.00 -37.10 -17.86
C ASP A 509 28.73 -35.58 -17.96
N SER A 510 29.01 -34.99 -19.09
CA SER A 510 28.80 -33.61 -19.42
C SER A 510 27.94 -33.42 -20.67
N TRP A 511 27.57 -32.19 -20.96
CA TRP A 511 26.80 -31.79 -22.15
C TRP A 511 27.34 -32.35 -23.50
N THR A 512 28.62 -32.69 -23.60
CA THR A 512 29.20 -33.28 -24.81
C THR A 512 28.71 -34.70 -25.09
N ALA A 513 28.25 -35.41 -24.07
CA ALA A 513 27.76 -36.81 -24.23
C ALA A 513 26.36 -36.83 -24.88
N ASP A 514 25.58 -35.79 -24.77
CA ASP A 514 24.21 -35.69 -25.31
C ASP A 514 24.21 -35.24 -26.78
N LEU A 515 25.35 -34.78 -27.31
CA LEU A 515 25.48 -34.30 -28.67
C LEU A 515 26.10 -35.40 -29.56
N ALA A 516 25.28 -36.01 -30.41
CA ALA A 516 25.75 -37.11 -31.31
C ALA A 516 26.82 -36.58 -32.28
N ASP A 517 27.92 -37.31 -32.38
CA ASP A 517 29.06 -37.02 -33.27
C ASP A 517 29.75 -35.67 -33.01
N TYR A 518 29.58 -35.10 -31.81
CA TYR A 518 30.16 -33.81 -31.43
C TYR A 518 31.70 -33.86 -31.39
N GLN A 519 32.34 -32.87 -32.01
CA GLN A 519 33.78 -32.61 -31.93
C GLN A 519 34.02 -31.46 -30.98
N PHE A 520 34.67 -31.70 -29.84
CA PHE A 520 34.98 -30.65 -28.91
C PHE A 520 35.88 -29.54 -29.50
N MET A 521 35.46 -28.29 -29.39
CA MET A 521 36.20 -27.09 -29.71
C MET A 521 36.27 -26.16 -28.50
N PRO A 522 37.43 -25.63 -28.12
CA PRO A 522 37.53 -24.74 -26.96
C PRO A 522 36.85 -23.41 -27.26
N SER A 523 36.09 -22.90 -26.30
CA SER A 523 35.43 -21.58 -26.36
C SER A 523 35.64 -20.81 -25.09
N LEU A 524 36.08 -19.53 -25.23
CA LEU A 524 36.16 -18.59 -24.11
C LEU A 524 34.77 -18.10 -23.67
N ALA A 525 34.58 -17.96 -22.36
CA ALA A 525 33.36 -17.38 -21.78
C ALA A 525 33.32 -15.87 -21.98
N GLY A 526 32.17 -15.28 -21.67
CA GLY A 526 31.94 -13.82 -21.72
C GLY A 526 31.43 -13.32 -23.06
N HIS A 527 30.91 -12.12 -23.05
CA HIS A 527 30.24 -11.51 -24.20
C HIS A 527 30.58 -10.02 -24.36
N SER A 528 31.82 -9.63 -23.98
CA SER A 528 32.31 -8.28 -24.19
C SER A 528 32.41 -7.93 -25.68
N VAL A 529 32.51 -6.62 -26.02
CA VAL A 529 32.72 -6.14 -27.38
C VAL A 529 33.90 -6.86 -28.03
N SER A 530 35.03 -7.02 -27.32
CA SER A 530 36.20 -7.71 -27.81
C SER A 530 35.98 -9.19 -28.08
N ARG A 531 35.17 -9.89 -27.25
CA ARG A 531 34.84 -11.31 -27.47
C ARG A 531 33.94 -11.48 -28.70
N ILE A 532 32.97 -10.57 -28.90
CA ILE A 532 32.07 -10.59 -30.05
C ILE A 532 32.87 -10.17 -31.34
N ASP A 533 33.80 -9.21 -31.20
CA ASP A 533 34.69 -8.82 -32.32
C ASP A 533 35.52 -10.02 -32.82
N ALA A 534 36.08 -10.81 -31.90
CA ALA A 534 36.83 -12.03 -32.24
C ALA A 534 35.95 -13.07 -32.96
N LEU A 535 34.65 -13.20 -32.54
CA LEU A 535 33.73 -14.12 -33.20
C LEU A 535 33.47 -13.74 -34.66
N PHE A 536 33.19 -12.45 -34.94
CA PHE A 536 32.97 -11.98 -36.31
C PHE A 536 34.25 -11.92 -37.12
N THR A 537 35.41 -11.63 -36.51
CA THR A 537 36.71 -11.70 -37.16
C THR A 537 36.97 -13.14 -37.70
N ALA A 538 36.73 -14.16 -36.91
CA ALA A 538 36.85 -15.56 -37.36
C ALA A 538 35.94 -15.87 -38.54
N LEU A 539 34.70 -15.37 -38.56
CA LEU A 539 33.79 -15.52 -39.70
C LEU A 539 34.30 -14.84 -40.96
N LEU A 540 34.83 -13.63 -40.85
CA LEU A 540 35.38 -12.85 -41.95
C LEU A 540 36.64 -13.54 -42.50
N GLU A 541 37.56 -13.95 -41.64
CA GLU A 541 38.80 -14.65 -42.06
C GLU A 541 38.49 -15.93 -42.82
N LYS A 542 37.53 -16.71 -42.30
CA LYS A 542 37.10 -17.90 -42.97
C LYS A 542 36.46 -17.63 -44.34
N GLN A 543 35.56 -16.67 -44.40
CA GLN A 543 34.91 -16.28 -45.64
C GLN A 543 35.92 -15.75 -46.68
N ASN A 544 36.93 -15.03 -46.25
CA ASN A 544 37.97 -14.45 -47.13
C ASN A 544 39.04 -15.51 -47.54
N SER A 545 39.16 -16.59 -46.76
CA SER A 545 40.18 -17.64 -47.01
C SER A 545 39.73 -18.75 -47.98
N THR A 546 38.43 -18.77 -48.34
CA THR A 546 37.89 -19.81 -49.21
C THR A 546 36.95 -19.26 -50.27
N THR A 547 36.77 -19.99 -51.34
CA THR A 547 35.77 -19.72 -52.40
C THR A 547 34.44 -20.47 -52.13
N ALA A 548 34.33 -21.15 -51.01
CA ALA A 548 33.13 -21.84 -50.62
C ALA A 548 31.94 -20.86 -50.38
N THR A 549 30.76 -21.28 -50.77
CA THR A 549 29.51 -20.52 -50.60
C THR A 549 28.50 -21.18 -49.67
N GLU A 550 28.68 -22.44 -49.36
CA GLU A 550 27.87 -23.23 -48.47
C GLU A 550 28.15 -22.89 -46.99
N ASN A 551 27.15 -22.62 -46.20
CA ASN A 551 27.32 -22.28 -44.79
C ASN A 551 28.07 -23.36 -44.00
N SER A 552 27.82 -24.63 -44.27
CA SER A 552 28.52 -25.78 -43.67
C SER A 552 30.06 -25.77 -43.88
N GLN A 553 30.56 -25.13 -44.95
CA GLN A 553 31.99 -24.99 -45.26
C GLN A 553 32.57 -23.71 -44.69
N LEU A 554 31.70 -22.79 -44.18
CA LEU A 554 32.09 -21.51 -43.64
C LEU A 554 32.01 -21.48 -42.11
N VAL A 555 31.91 -22.61 -41.45
CA VAL A 555 31.90 -22.72 -39.99
C VAL A 555 33.22 -22.24 -39.42
N ALA A 556 33.17 -21.22 -38.53
CA ALA A 556 34.35 -20.63 -37.96
C ALA A 556 34.16 -20.05 -36.53
N ALA A 557 32.98 -19.54 -36.23
CA ALA A 557 32.73 -18.87 -34.95
C ALA A 557 32.39 -19.93 -33.87
N ILE A 558 33.21 -20.03 -32.84
CA ILE A 558 32.98 -20.99 -31.72
C ILE A 558 32.42 -20.21 -30.52
N GLY A 559 31.30 -20.68 -29.97
CA GLY A 559 30.67 -20.10 -28.83
C GLY A 559 29.42 -20.85 -28.39
N ASP A 560 28.73 -20.35 -27.41
CA ASP A 560 27.46 -20.87 -26.92
C ASP A 560 26.35 -19.82 -27.02
N ASP A 561 25.21 -20.10 -26.43
CA ASP A 561 24.05 -19.18 -26.46
C ASP A 561 24.39 -17.83 -25.86
N GLU A 562 25.31 -17.74 -24.88
CA GLU A 562 25.74 -16.49 -24.29
C GLU A 562 26.27 -15.52 -25.34
N GLN A 563 27.25 -16.00 -26.15
CA GLN A 563 27.89 -15.18 -27.19
C GLN A 563 26.98 -14.96 -28.40
N PHE A 564 26.28 -16.02 -28.85
CA PHE A 564 25.45 -15.94 -30.05
C PHE A 564 24.19 -15.08 -29.83
N ALA A 565 23.59 -15.10 -28.64
CA ALA A 565 22.50 -14.20 -28.32
C ALA A 565 22.96 -12.74 -28.33
N VAL A 566 24.11 -12.45 -27.72
CA VAL A 566 24.67 -11.09 -27.73
C VAL A 566 25.08 -10.65 -29.15
N ALA A 567 25.77 -11.50 -29.90
CA ALA A 567 26.12 -11.24 -31.29
C ALA A 567 24.89 -10.90 -32.13
N THR A 568 23.85 -11.70 -32.01
CA THR A 568 22.58 -11.51 -32.73
C THR A 568 21.85 -10.23 -32.28
N ALA A 569 21.86 -9.93 -30.97
CA ALA A 569 21.27 -8.69 -30.45
C ALA A 569 21.98 -7.44 -30.98
N LEU A 570 23.32 -7.45 -31.01
CA LEU A 570 24.11 -6.35 -31.55
C LEU A 570 23.92 -6.21 -33.07
N LEU A 571 23.81 -7.33 -33.76
CA LEU A 571 23.50 -7.36 -35.19
C LEU A 571 22.13 -6.75 -35.50
N ALA A 572 21.11 -7.11 -34.74
CA ALA A 572 19.77 -6.52 -34.85
C ALA A 572 19.80 -5.00 -34.59
N ARG A 573 20.52 -4.55 -33.55
CA ARG A 573 20.69 -3.12 -33.22
C ARG A 573 21.46 -2.36 -34.28
N HIS A 574 22.47 -2.99 -34.88
CA HIS A 574 23.20 -2.39 -36.01
C HIS A 574 22.29 -2.12 -37.20
N LEU A 575 21.36 -3.03 -37.51
CA LEU A 575 20.34 -2.82 -38.53
C LEU A 575 19.24 -1.82 -38.09
N GLY A 576 19.28 -1.32 -36.84
CA GLY A 576 18.35 -0.34 -36.31
C GLY A 576 17.14 -0.95 -35.57
N PHE A 577 17.04 -2.26 -35.38
CA PHE A 577 16.01 -2.93 -34.62
C PHE A 577 16.31 -2.85 -33.12
N GLU A 578 15.30 -2.50 -32.32
CA GLU A 578 15.39 -2.67 -30.85
C GLU A 578 15.40 -4.16 -30.52
N SER A 579 16.38 -4.58 -29.72
CA SER A 579 16.56 -5.97 -29.32
C SER A 579 16.92 -6.11 -27.84
N ARG A 580 16.59 -7.27 -27.25
CA ARG A 580 16.94 -7.62 -25.89
C ARG A 580 17.33 -9.09 -25.82
N VAL A 581 18.26 -9.43 -24.92
CA VAL A 581 18.66 -10.82 -24.67
C VAL A 581 17.77 -11.38 -23.56
N VAL A 582 17.30 -12.60 -23.73
CA VAL A 582 16.47 -13.31 -22.76
C VAL A 582 17.17 -14.60 -22.37
N LEU A 583 17.28 -14.81 -21.06
CA LEU A 583 17.73 -16.06 -20.47
C LEU A 583 16.53 -16.83 -19.93
N GLY A 584 16.45 -18.13 -20.21
CA GLY A 584 15.30 -18.93 -19.76
C GLY A 584 15.32 -20.38 -20.23
N PHE A 585 14.13 -20.99 -20.28
CA PHE A 585 13.95 -22.40 -20.57
C PHE A 585 12.85 -22.60 -21.61
N ALA A 586 12.98 -23.60 -22.46
CA ALA A 586 11.94 -23.99 -23.39
C ALA A 586 11.06 -25.12 -22.79
N LEU A 587 9.73 -24.99 -22.94
CA LEU A 587 8.76 -26.02 -22.58
C LEU A 587 8.17 -26.61 -23.86
N GLY A 588 8.50 -27.78 -24.23
CA GLY A 588 8.01 -28.43 -25.44
C GLY A 588 9.10 -28.67 -26.49
N ALA A 589 8.86 -29.61 -27.36
CA ALA A 589 9.86 -30.06 -28.34
C ALA A 589 10.28 -28.89 -29.24
N SER A 590 11.57 -28.52 -29.18
CA SER A 590 12.15 -27.65 -30.20
C SER A 590 12.20 -28.41 -31.52
N THR A 591 11.74 -27.79 -32.60
CA THR A 591 11.85 -28.30 -33.96
C THR A 591 13.21 -28.02 -34.59
N ASP A 592 14.02 -27.17 -33.93
CA ASP A 592 15.36 -26.80 -34.41
C ASP A 592 16.43 -27.74 -33.86
N SER A 593 17.13 -28.42 -34.76
CA SER A 593 18.31 -29.20 -34.45
C SER A 593 19.44 -28.26 -34.00
N GLY A 594 19.75 -28.24 -32.71
CA GLY A 594 20.81 -27.41 -32.15
C GLY A 594 20.35 -26.53 -31.00
N ALA A 595 19.05 -26.36 -30.80
CA ALA A 595 18.55 -25.68 -29.61
C ALA A 595 18.73 -26.58 -28.39
N PRO A 596 19.00 -26.01 -27.19
CA PRO A 596 18.98 -26.74 -25.93
C PRO A 596 17.70 -27.53 -25.78
N GLY A 597 17.78 -28.72 -25.18
CA GLY A 597 16.62 -29.60 -24.99
C GLY A 597 15.53 -28.88 -24.19
N ALA A 598 14.29 -29.06 -24.62
CA ALA A 598 13.17 -28.55 -23.84
C ALA A 598 13.05 -29.29 -22.51
N CYS A 599 12.52 -28.66 -21.49
CA CYS A 599 12.23 -29.27 -20.17
C CYS A 599 11.30 -30.48 -20.35
N PRO A 600 11.76 -31.72 -20.11
CA PRO A 600 10.95 -32.91 -20.31
C PRO A 600 9.80 -32.92 -19.29
N GLN A 601 8.56 -32.97 -19.77
CA GLN A 601 7.35 -32.96 -18.93
C GLN A 601 7.28 -31.79 -17.93
N GLY A 602 7.92 -30.66 -18.27
CA GLY A 602 7.99 -29.48 -17.40
C GLY A 602 9.07 -29.53 -16.33
N VAL A 603 9.90 -30.56 -16.23
CA VAL A 603 11.04 -30.63 -15.34
C VAL A 603 12.23 -29.96 -16.01
N CYS A 604 12.69 -28.84 -15.45
CA CYS A 604 13.79 -28.07 -15.98
C CYS A 604 15.07 -28.31 -15.16
N SER A 605 16.13 -28.66 -15.84
CA SER A 605 17.48 -28.87 -15.30
C SER A 605 18.48 -27.88 -15.93
N GLY A 606 19.74 -27.88 -15.48
CA GLY A 606 20.75 -27.00 -16.03
C GLY A 606 20.93 -27.11 -17.54
N GLN A 607 20.88 -28.31 -18.11
CA GLN A 607 20.98 -28.55 -19.53
C GLN A 607 19.89 -27.89 -20.39
N ASN A 608 18.77 -27.53 -19.79
CA ASN A 608 17.66 -26.93 -20.51
C ASN A 608 17.73 -25.38 -20.56
N LEU A 609 18.75 -24.80 -19.92
CA LEU A 609 18.95 -23.34 -19.93
C LEU A 609 19.37 -22.89 -21.33
N ALA A 610 18.66 -21.89 -21.87
CA ALA A 610 18.91 -21.32 -23.18
C ALA A 610 18.99 -19.78 -23.09
N ALA A 611 19.70 -19.19 -24.04
CA ALA A 611 19.61 -17.75 -24.26
C ALA A 611 19.15 -17.47 -25.70
N TRP A 612 18.20 -16.56 -25.85
CA TRP A 612 17.68 -16.13 -27.16
C TRP A 612 17.55 -14.60 -27.17
N ILE A 613 17.18 -14.04 -28.28
CA ILE A 613 16.85 -12.63 -28.36
C ILE A 613 15.36 -12.43 -28.66
N GLU A 614 14.91 -11.25 -28.30
CA GLU A 614 13.62 -10.74 -28.73
C GLU A 614 13.85 -9.42 -29.48
N VAL A 615 13.18 -9.27 -30.62
CA VAL A 615 13.25 -8.08 -31.48
C VAL A 615 11.91 -7.38 -31.46
N ALA A 616 11.89 -6.09 -31.21
CA ALA A 616 10.67 -5.30 -31.16
C ALA A 616 10.03 -5.18 -32.55
N SER A 617 8.72 -5.45 -32.64
CA SER A 617 7.89 -5.05 -33.76
C SER A 617 7.39 -3.61 -33.53
N GLY A 618 7.12 -2.87 -34.60
CA GLY A 618 6.65 -1.49 -34.50
C GLY A 618 5.33 -1.31 -33.73
N ASP A 619 4.63 -2.40 -33.43
CA ASP A 619 3.34 -2.44 -32.74
C ASP A 619 3.48 -2.66 -31.22
N GLY A 620 4.70 -2.66 -30.68
CA GLY A 620 4.99 -2.90 -29.27
C GLY A 620 5.04 -4.38 -28.86
N ASN A 621 4.91 -5.31 -29.80
CA ASN A 621 5.12 -6.74 -29.59
C ASN A 621 6.60 -7.11 -29.78
N TRP A 622 7.01 -8.25 -29.21
CA TRP A 622 8.37 -8.76 -29.30
C TRP A 622 8.38 -10.09 -30.07
N VAL A 623 9.27 -10.20 -31.05
CA VAL A 623 9.48 -11.40 -31.86
C VAL A 623 10.63 -12.19 -31.28
N THR A 624 10.38 -13.41 -30.84
CA THR A 624 11.42 -14.32 -30.34
C THR A 624 12.26 -14.87 -31.49
N VAL A 625 13.58 -14.82 -31.33
CA VAL A 625 14.53 -15.28 -32.32
C VAL A 625 15.54 -16.22 -31.68
N GLU A 626 15.60 -17.45 -32.19
CA GLU A 626 16.55 -18.48 -31.76
C GLU A 626 17.96 -18.11 -32.22
N THR A 627 18.94 -18.28 -31.34
CA THR A 627 20.32 -17.86 -31.59
C THR A 627 21.34 -18.97 -31.43
N THR A 628 20.98 -20.12 -30.91
CA THR A 628 21.88 -21.24 -30.64
C THR A 628 22.59 -21.68 -31.93
N PRO A 629 23.91 -21.77 -31.96
CA PRO A 629 24.66 -22.22 -33.12
C PRO A 629 24.53 -23.73 -33.29
N GLN A 630 24.79 -24.20 -34.49
CA GLN A 630 24.80 -25.63 -34.82
C GLN A 630 26.05 -26.33 -34.23
N PHE A 631 26.02 -27.68 -34.14
CA PHE A 631 27.12 -28.52 -33.68
C PHE A 631 27.43 -29.69 -34.61
N GLN A 632 26.66 -29.89 -35.67
CA GLN A 632 26.73 -31.02 -36.56
C GLN A 632 27.90 -30.91 -37.56
N ASN A 633 28.21 -29.72 -38.01
CA ASN A 633 29.29 -29.46 -38.93
C ASN A 633 30.47 -28.86 -38.18
N PRO A 634 31.55 -29.57 -37.93
CA PRO A 634 32.75 -29.04 -37.28
C PRO A 634 33.47 -28.04 -38.17
N LEU A 635 34.40 -27.27 -37.61
CA LEU A 635 35.19 -26.30 -38.36
C LEU A 635 35.87 -26.98 -39.52
N SER A 636 35.61 -26.49 -40.73
CA SER A 636 36.30 -26.99 -41.94
C SER A 636 37.78 -26.58 -41.91
N PRO A 637 38.71 -27.50 -42.25
CA PRO A 637 40.11 -27.11 -42.36
C PRO A 637 40.25 -25.94 -43.35
N ILE A 638 41.13 -24.99 -43.02
CA ILE A 638 41.52 -23.95 -43.95
C ILE A 638 42.32 -24.66 -45.07
N ASP A 639 41.90 -24.44 -46.32
CA ASP A 639 42.69 -24.98 -47.48
C ASP A 639 44.07 -24.33 -47.47
N ASP A 640 45.08 -25.05 -47.04
CA ASP A 640 46.48 -24.65 -46.89
C ASP A 640 47.16 -24.38 -48.24
N THR A 641 46.60 -23.56 -49.11
CA THR A 641 47.29 -22.99 -50.23
C THR A 641 47.99 -21.69 -49.90
N THR A 642 47.73 -21.10 -48.74
CA THR A 642 48.47 -19.99 -48.19
C THR A 642 49.41 -20.47 -47.10
N ARG A 643 50.69 -20.24 -47.26
CA ARG A 643 51.79 -20.57 -46.40
C ARG A 643 51.48 -20.40 -44.95
N ASP A 644 51.52 -21.50 -44.21
CA ASP A 644 51.46 -21.56 -42.78
C ASP A 644 52.35 -20.49 -42.15
N PRO A 645 51.88 -19.58 -41.30
CA PRO A 645 52.74 -18.64 -40.61
C PRO A 645 53.78 -19.43 -39.80
N GLN A 646 55.03 -19.12 -39.97
CA GLN A 646 56.15 -19.82 -39.32
C GLN A 646 56.14 -19.79 -37.81
N TYR A 647 55.14 -19.14 -37.18
CA TYR A 647 54.95 -19.05 -35.77
C TYR A 647 53.46 -19.22 -35.48
N ASN A 648 53.08 -20.29 -34.77
CA ASN A 648 51.75 -20.39 -34.18
C ASN A 648 51.53 -19.21 -33.27
N THR A 649 50.67 -18.29 -33.66
CA THR A 649 50.29 -17.13 -32.83
C THR A 649 49.14 -17.38 -31.88
N GLU A 650 48.63 -18.61 -31.84
CA GLU A 650 47.81 -19.05 -30.71
C GLU A 650 48.69 -19.26 -29.47
N VAL A 651 48.94 -18.17 -28.77
CA VAL A 651 49.36 -18.28 -27.40
C VAL A 651 48.10 -18.70 -26.62
N ILE A 652 47.88 -20.01 -26.49
CA ILE A 652 47.08 -20.50 -25.38
C ILE A 652 47.86 -20.11 -24.15
N ALA A 653 47.40 -19.10 -23.42
CA ALA A 653 48.03 -18.70 -22.20
C ALA A 653 48.03 -19.93 -21.27
N GLU A 654 49.24 -20.47 -21.01
CA GLU A 654 49.43 -21.55 -20.07
C GLU A 654 48.89 -21.06 -18.72
N GLY A 655 47.69 -21.56 -18.34
CA GLY A 655 47.01 -21.11 -17.14
C GLY A 655 45.74 -20.23 -17.36
N ALA A 656 45.22 -20.13 -18.60
CA ALA A 656 43.87 -19.56 -18.78
C ALA A 656 42.88 -20.47 -18.05
N THR A 657 42.44 -20.00 -16.91
CA THR A 657 41.35 -20.62 -16.15
C THR A 657 40.06 -19.96 -16.58
N GLU A 658 39.06 -20.75 -16.89
CA GLU A 658 37.71 -20.24 -17.08
C GLU A 658 37.31 -19.44 -15.83
N GLN A 659 37.11 -18.14 -15.99
CA GLN A 659 36.63 -17.33 -14.89
C GLN A 659 35.16 -17.69 -14.68
N ARG A 660 34.89 -18.48 -13.63
CA ARG A 660 33.53 -18.63 -13.14
C ARG A 660 33.01 -17.24 -12.72
N ALA A 661 31.88 -16.84 -13.26
CA ALA A 661 31.23 -15.61 -12.79
C ALA A 661 31.08 -15.65 -11.27
N PRO A 662 31.37 -14.56 -10.55
CA PRO A 662 31.17 -14.54 -9.12
C PRO A 662 29.74 -14.93 -8.81
N GLU A 663 29.54 -15.78 -7.82
CA GLU A 663 28.21 -16.13 -7.34
C GLU A 663 27.47 -14.84 -7.00
N ALA A 664 26.23 -14.70 -7.49
CA ALA A 664 25.41 -13.56 -7.16
C ALA A 664 25.23 -13.54 -5.63
N ASN A 665 25.91 -12.61 -4.98
CA ASN A 665 25.76 -12.44 -3.55
C ASN A 665 24.34 -11.92 -3.28
N PRO A 666 23.45 -12.69 -2.66
CA PRO A 666 22.08 -12.25 -2.42
C PRO A 666 21.99 -11.28 -1.26
N THR A 667 23.07 -10.60 -0.89
CA THR A 667 23.03 -9.83 0.34
C THR A 667 23.65 -8.47 0.20
N SER A 668 22.81 -7.47 0.20
CA SER A 668 23.09 -6.24 0.92
C SER A 668 23.59 -6.52 2.34
N GLY A 669 24.88 -6.34 2.54
CA GLY A 669 25.54 -6.00 3.79
C GLY A 669 24.98 -6.56 5.10
N GLU A 670 25.10 -7.86 5.32
CA GLU A 670 25.37 -8.39 6.64
C GLU A 670 26.45 -9.47 6.47
N ASP A 671 27.59 -9.25 7.12
CA ASP A 671 28.67 -10.21 7.24
C ASP A 671 28.11 -11.58 7.61
N GLN A 672 27.97 -12.47 6.63
CA GLN A 672 27.88 -13.89 6.93
C GLN A 672 29.32 -14.37 7.18
N GLN A 673 29.77 -14.17 8.41
CA GLN A 673 30.73 -15.08 8.97
C GLN A 673 30.16 -16.49 8.80
N GLU A 674 30.93 -17.39 8.16
CA GLU A 674 30.73 -18.82 8.29
C GLU A 674 30.65 -19.14 9.78
N GLU A 675 29.44 -19.12 10.32
CA GLU A 675 29.17 -19.75 11.61
C GLU A 675 29.21 -21.25 11.35
N ASP A 676 30.30 -21.86 11.80
CA ASP A 676 30.31 -23.28 12.16
C ASP A 676 28.93 -23.62 12.74
N GLN A 677 28.26 -24.56 12.11
CA GLN A 677 26.99 -25.09 12.59
C GLN A 677 27.17 -25.70 13.98
N VAL A 678 27.11 -24.83 14.98
CA VAL A 678 26.81 -25.25 16.33
C VAL A 678 25.32 -25.61 16.29
N THR A 679 25.02 -26.89 16.32
CA THR A 679 23.66 -27.41 16.52
C THR A 679 23.12 -26.95 17.86
N GLY A 680 22.73 -25.68 17.94
CA GLY A 680 21.92 -25.14 19.01
C GLY A 680 20.44 -25.51 18.80
N PRO A 681 19.64 -25.56 19.85
CA PRO A 681 18.24 -25.87 19.72
C PRO A 681 17.58 -24.84 18.80
N ASP A 682 16.85 -25.33 17.80
CA ASP A 682 16.08 -24.47 16.88
C ASP A 682 15.09 -23.61 17.67
N LEU A 683 15.39 -22.32 17.79
CA LEU A 683 14.57 -21.33 18.48
C LEU A 683 13.66 -20.54 17.53
N ALA A 684 13.58 -20.90 16.25
CA ALA A 684 12.75 -20.22 15.27
C ALA A 684 11.27 -20.19 15.70
N TRP A 685 10.80 -21.27 16.33
CA TRP A 685 9.45 -21.32 16.90
C TRP A 685 9.25 -20.30 18.03
N LEU A 686 10.28 -20.02 18.83
CA LEU A 686 10.23 -19.06 19.93
C LEU A 686 10.16 -17.62 19.40
N PHE A 687 10.94 -17.32 18.34
CA PHE A 687 10.86 -16.00 17.67
C PHE A 687 9.51 -15.81 16.97
N ALA A 688 8.99 -16.85 16.33
CA ALA A 688 7.64 -16.82 15.77
C ALA A 688 6.57 -16.61 16.87
N ALA A 689 6.68 -17.31 17.99
CA ALA A 689 5.78 -17.15 19.13
C ALA A 689 5.91 -15.74 19.77
N LEU A 690 7.12 -15.19 19.87
CA LEU A 690 7.35 -13.83 20.36
C LEU A 690 6.81 -12.78 19.39
N LYS A 691 6.94 -12.98 18.09
CA LYS A 691 6.38 -12.09 17.06
C LYS A 691 4.84 -12.08 17.13
N VAL A 692 4.22 -13.26 17.17
CA VAL A 692 2.76 -13.41 17.33
C VAL A 692 2.29 -12.89 18.69
N GLY A 693 3.00 -13.23 19.78
CA GLY A 693 2.72 -12.74 21.13
C GLY A 693 2.87 -11.23 21.26
N GLY A 694 3.91 -10.64 20.65
CA GLY A 694 4.15 -9.20 20.63
C GLY A 694 3.07 -8.44 19.88
N VAL A 695 2.68 -8.92 18.71
CA VAL A 695 1.57 -8.34 17.92
C VAL A 695 0.25 -8.46 18.67
N SER A 696 -0.03 -9.63 19.26
CA SER A 696 -1.23 -9.86 20.06
C SER A 696 -1.28 -8.95 21.28
N LEU A 697 -0.15 -8.76 21.97
CA LEU A 697 -0.03 -7.84 23.10
C LEU A 697 -0.22 -6.37 22.67
N ALA A 698 0.35 -5.98 21.53
CA ALA A 698 0.18 -4.63 20.99
C ALA A 698 -1.30 -4.35 20.63
N ILE A 699 -1.99 -5.30 20.03
CA ILE A 699 -3.43 -5.22 19.74
C ILE A 699 -4.23 -5.14 21.06
N LEU A 700 -3.90 -5.97 22.05
CA LEU A 700 -4.56 -5.94 23.36
C LEU A 700 -4.33 -4.61 24.07
N LEU A 701 -3.13 -4.06 24.01
CA LEU A 701 -2.80 -2.74 24.55
C LEU A 701 -3.54 -1.63 23.79
N ALA A 702 -3.60 -1.68 22.46
CA ALA A 702 -4.34 -0.72 21.66
C ALA A 702 -5.84 -0.72 21.99
N ILE A 703 -6.45 -1.90 22.14
CA ILE A 703 -7.86 -2.05 22.57
C ILE A 703 -8.05 -1.58 24.01
N SER A 704 -7.10 -1.84 24.90
CA SER A 704 -7.17 -1.49 26.32
C SER A 704 -6.90 -0.01 26.59
N THR A 705 -6.11 0.66 25.75
CA THR A 705 -5.69 2.06 25.91
C THR A 705 -6.85 3.03 26.17
N PRO A 706 -7.96 3.05 25.42
CA PRO A 706 -9.07 3.96 25.68
C PRO A 706 -9.71 3.73 27.06
N PHE A 707 -9.76 2.50 27.52
CA PHE A 707 -10.30 2.15 28.84
C PHE A 707 -9.37 2.60 29.98
N LEU A 708 -8.06 2.40 29.77
CA LEU A 708 -7.03 2.87 30.71
C LEU A 708 -7.02 4.41 30.81
N ILE A 709 -7.19 5.10 29.69
CA ILE A 709 -7.30 6.57 29.66
C ILE A 709 -8.52 7.05 30.43
N ILE A 710 -9.70 6.42 30.24
CA ILE A 710 -10.93 6.76 30.96
C ILE A 710 -10.75 6.55 32.47
N LEU A 711 -10.21 5.39 32.86
CA LEU A 711 -9.94 5.06 34.25
C LEU A 711 -8.92 6.01 34.87
N GLY A 712 -7.82 6.28 34.18
CA GLY A 712 -6.79 7.22 34.58
C GLY A 712 -7.32 8.64 34.77
N ALA A 713 -8.16 9.11 33.84
CA ALA A 713 -8.80 10.42 33.91
C ALA A 713 -9.76 10.54 35.12
N LYS A 714 -10.51 9.47 35.43
CA LYS A 714 -11.36 9.43 36.65
C LYS A 714 -10.55 9.45 37.95
N ILE A 715 -9.47 8.66 38.00
CA ILE A 715 -8.55 8.64 39.14
C ILE A 715 -7.89 10.01 39.33
N LYS A 716 -7.38 10.62 38.25
CA LYS A 716 -6.77 11.95 38.30
C LYS A 716 -7.78 12.99 38.81
N ARG A 717 -8.98 13.05 38.22
CA ARG A 717 -10.04 13.97 38.60
C ARG A 717 -10.39 13.85 40.10
N ARG A 718 -10.51 12.62 40.61
CA ARG A 718 -10.76 12.37 42.04
C ARG A 718 -9.62 12.86 42.92
N ARG A 719 -8.36 12.64 42.52
CA ARG A 719 -7.18 13.12 43.26
C ARG A 719 -7.13 14.65 43.29
N ASP A 720 -7.41 15.29 42.16
CA ASP A 720 -7.38 16.74 42.01
C ASP A 720 -8.47 17.40 42.90
N ARG A 721 -9.68 16.83 42.96
CA ARG A 721 -10.76 17.27 43.83
C ARG A 721 -10.46 17.07 45.33
N ALA A 722 -9.91 15.92 45.69
CA ALA A 722 -9.56 15.65 47.09
C ALA A 722 -8.39 16.49 47.61
N ARG A 723 -7.52 16.94 46.69
CA ARG A 723 -6.33 17.77 47.03
C ARG A 723 -6.48 19.24 46.68
N ALA A 724 -7.70 19.71 46.43
CA ALA A 724 -7.93 21.13 46.15
C ALA A 724 -7.41 21.99 47.33
N ALA A 725 -6.79 23.14 47.03
CA ALA A 725 -6.19 24.00 48.04
C ALA A 725 -7.22 24.61 49.01
N ASP A 726 -8.42 24.93 48.46
CA ASP A 726 -9.52 25.45 49.28
C ASP A 726 -10.32 24.30 49.91
N VAL A 727 -10.58 24.37 51.23
CA VAL A 727 -11.31 23.36 51.98
C VAL A 727 -12.77 23.26 51.50
N SER A 728 -13.43 24.38 51.23
CA SER A 728 -14.80 24.39 50.71
C SER A 728 -14.87 23.77 49.31
N ALA A 729 -13.84 23.95 48.48
CA ALA A 729 -13.73 23.28 47.18
C ALA A 729 -13.54 21.76 47.33
N ARG A 730 -12.90 21.27 48.40
CA ARG A 730 -12.80 19.83 48.65
C ARG A 730 -14.17 19.24 49.00
N PHE A 731 -15.00 19.91 49.78
CA PHE A 731 -16.38 19.47 50.07
C PHE A 731 -17.23 19.46 48.79
N ALA A 732 -17.18 20.52 47.98
CA ALA A 732 -17.88 20.59 46.71
C ALA A 732 -17.42 19.49 45.74
N GLY A 733 -16.09 19.28 45.68
CA GLY A 733 -15.49 18.23 44.87
C GLY A 733 -15.85 16.80 45.31
N GLY A 734 -15.98 16.55 46.60
CA GLY A 734 -16.43 15.26 47.14
C GLY A 734 -17.93 15.02 46.86
N TRP A 735 -18.76 16.01 46.97
CA TRP A 735 -20.16 15.95 46.55
C TRP A 735 -20.30 15.64 45.04
N ASP A 736 -19.52 16.32 44.20
CA ASP A 736 -19.50 16.04 42.77
C ASP A 736 -19.03 14.63 42.46
N GLU A 737 -18.08 14.09 43.24
CA GLU A 737 -17.59 12.69 43.05
C GLU A 737 -18.67 11.65 43.43
N TYR A 738 -19.51 11.96 44.47
CA TYR A 738 -20.65 11.13 44.81
C TYR A 738 -21.71 11.10 43.68
N ILE A 739 -22.08 12.28 43.13
CA ILE A 739 -22.98 12.36 41.99
C ILE A 739 -22.42 11.66 40.78
N ASP A 740 -21.13 11.85 40.44
CA ASP A 740 -20.47 11.23 39.31
C ASP A 740 -20.51 9.70 39.39
N ALA A 741 -20.37 9.14 40.62
CA ALA A 741 -20.47 7.71 40.83
C ALA A 741 -21.90 7.18 40.60
N ALA A 742 -22.92 7.93 40.99
CA ALA A 742 -24.34 7.60 40.77
C ALA A 742 -24.70 7.67 39.26
N VAL A 743 -24.27 8.71 38.57
CA VAL A 743 -24.51 8.93 37.13
C VAL A 743 -23.77 7.90 36.28
N ASP A 744 -22.54 7.53 36.61
CA ASP A 744 -21.80 6.48 35.93
C ASP A 744 -22.50 5.12 36.04
N ARG A 745 -23.25 4.87 37.11
CA ARG A 745 -24.11 3.71 37.28
C ARG A 745 -25.40 3.75 36.48
N GLY A 746 -25.76 4.90 35.97
CA GLY A 746 -26.94 5.11 35.15
C GLY A 746 -28.12 5.76 35.85
N LEU A 747 -27.93 6.24 37.09
CA LEU A 747 -28.91 7.08 37.73
C LEU A 747 -28.99 8.44 37.00
N ALA A 748 -30.17 9.02 36.95
CA ALA A 748 -30.36 10.28 36.24
C ALA A 748 -29.68 11.46 36.99
N ASP A 749 -29.03 12.36 36.26
CA ASP A 749 -28.54 13.64 36.82
C ASP A 749 -29.71 14.53 37.13
N GLN A 750 -29.80 15.00 38.38
CA GLN A 750 -30.89 15.85 38.92
C GLN A 750 -30.43 17.31 39.11
N GLY A 751 -29.59 17.80 38.17
CA GLY A 751 -28.88 19.09 38.27
C GLY A 751 -29.67 20.38 38.64
N SER A 752 -30.99 20.33 38.72
CA SER A 752 -31.86 21.48 39.11
C SER A 752 -32.44 21.35 40.53
N ARG A 753 -32.06 20.31 41.28
CA ARG A 753 -32.58 20.05 42.62
C ARG A 753 -31.55 20.43 43.71
N THR A 754 -32.02 20.56 44.94
CA THR A 754 -31.14 20.77 46.11
C THR A 754 -30.33 19.50 46.39
N ARG A 755 -29.18 19.64 47.08
CA ARG A 755 -28.36 18.47 47.44
C ARG A 755 -29.11 17.41 48.26
N VAL A 756 -29.98 17.85 49.16
CA VAL A 756 -30.80 16.96 49.96
C VAL A 756 -31.82 16.17 49.11
N GLU A 757 -32.47 16.82 48.15
CA GLU A 757 -33.40 16.16 47.25
C GLU A 757 -32.68 15.19 46.29
N ILE A 758 -31.46 15.55 45.88
CA ILE A 758 -30.59 14.65 45.05
C ILE A 758 -30.20 13.39 45.85
N ALA A 759 -29.79 13.58 47.10
CA ALA A 759 -29.43 12.48 47.99
C ALA A 759 -30.63 11.55 48.26
N ALA A 760 -31.80 12.11 48.49
CA ALA A 760 -33.06 11.35 48.67
C ALA A 760 -33.40 10.56 47.39
N HIS A 761 -33.18 11.09 46.22
CA HIS A 761 -33.44 10.40 44.94
C HIS A 761 -32.51 9.24 44.68
N TYR A 762 -31.27 9.29 45.16
CA TYR A 762 -30.30 8.19 44.97
C TYR A 762 -30.41 7.09 46.04
N GLU A 763 -31.27 7.28 47.02
CA GLU A 763 -31.61 6.31 48.09
C GLU A 763 -30.38 5.73 48.79
N SER A 764 -29.28 6.50 48.91
CA SER A 764 -28.06 6.06 49.57
C SER A 764 -28.07 6.38 51.08
N VAL A 765 -27.55 5.44 51.89
CA VAL A 765 -27.65 5.49 53.38
C VAL A 765 -27.02 6.72 53.97
N GLY A 766 -25.88 7.17 53.45
CA GLY A 766 -25.16 8.36 53.94
C GLY A 766 -25.34 9.58 53.07
N GLY A 767 -26.14 9.51 51.98
CA GLY A 767 -26.31 10.59 51.02
C GLY A 767 -26.85 11.92 51.64
N GLY A 768 -27.81 11.79 52.53
CA GLY A 768 -28.35 12.94 53.24
C GLY A 768 -27.36 13.64 54.18
N VAL A 769 -26.49 12.85 54.82
CA VAL A 769 -25.41 13.38 55.65
C VAL A 769 -24.37 14.11 54.78
N LEU A 770 -24.01 13.52 53.66
CA LEU A 770 -23.10 14.18 52.66
C LEU A 770 -23.67 15.49 52.17
N ALA A 771 -24.99 15.53 51.82
CA ALA A 771 -25.65 16.75 51.36
C ALA A 771 -25.59 17.86 52.40
N ASN A 772 -25.95 17.56 53.65
CA ASN A 772 -25.94 18.54 54.73
C ASN A 772 -24.52 19.03 55.07
N LEU A 773 -23.52 18.18 55.09
CA LEU A 773 -22.12 18.56 55.32
C LEU A 773 -21.60 19.43 54.18
N ALA A 774 -21.90 19.08 52.94
CA ALA A 774 -21.51 19.86 51.76
C ALA A 774 -22.17 21.25 51.72
N ASP A 775 -23.47 21.33 52.08
CA ASP A 775 -24.19 22.60 52.16
C ASP A 775 -23.65 23.49 53.29
N ARG A 776 -23.38 22.95 54.45
CA ARG A 776 -22.76 23.63 55.58
C ARG A 776 -21.36 24.17 55.23
N ALA A 777 -20.57 23.37 54.53
CA ALA A 777 -19.20 23.76 54.14
C ALA A 777 -19.17 24.86 53.07
N VAL A 778 -20.18 24.93 52.20
CA VAL A 778 -20.23 25.90 51.10
C VAL A 778 -20.98 27.18 51.47
N PHE A 779 -22.07 27.07 52.28
CA PHE A 779 -22.98 28.15 52.59
C PHE A 779 -22.97 28.56 54.07
N GLY A 780 -22.30 27.77 54.96
CA GLY A 780 -22.24 28.07 56.37
C GLY A 780 -21.38 29.30 56.70
N PRO A 781 -21.70 29.99 57.83
CA PRO A 781 -20.95 31.18 58.20
C PRO A 781 -19.54 30.90 58.75
N ILE A 782 -19.24 29.67 59.15
CA ILE A 782 -17.96 29.25 59.72
C ILE A 782 -17.25 28.38 58.67
N PRO A 783 -16.02 28.72 58.22
CA PRO A 783 -15.27 27.89 57.28
C PRO A 783 -14.90 26.54 57.91
N PRO A 784 -15.06 25.45 57.17
CA PRO A 784 -14.77 24.09 57.69
C PRO A 784 -13.26 23.90 57.95
N ALA A 785 -12.93 23.09 58.96
CA ALA A 785 -11.54 22.73 59.23
C ALA A 785 -11.01 21.67 58.23
N THR A 786 -9.69 21.59 58.08
CA THR A 786 -9.07 20.58 57.16
C THR A 786 -9.36 19.14 57.53
N GLY A 787 -9.42 18.85 58.86
CA GLY A 787 -9.76 17.51 59.35
C GLY A 787 -11.23 17.08 59.02
N ASP A 788 -12.15 18.02 58.94
CA ASP A 788 -13.53 17.75 58.55
C ASP A 788 -13.64 17.32 57.10
N SER A 789 -12.79 17.87 56.25
CA SER A 789 -12.75 17.48 54.83
C SER A 789 -12.29 16.06 54.62
N ASP A 790 -11.36 15.56 55.44
CA ASP A 790 -10.85 14.19 55.34
C ASP A 790 -11.92 13.19 55.83
N ALA A 791 -12.65 13.50 56.87
CA ALA A 791 -13.79 12.71 57.33
C ALA A 791 -14.91 12.69 56.29
N PHE A 792 -15.16 13.83 55.65
CA PHE A 792 -16.14 13.94 54.56
C PHE A 792 -15.73 13.04 53.35
N TRP A 793 -14.46 13.06 52.94
CA TRP A 793 -13.98 12.20 51.85
C TRP A 793 -13.96 10.72 52.21
N ALA A 794 -13.80 10.32 53.48
CA ALA A 794 -13.97 8.97 53.95
C ALA A 794 -15.44 8.53 53.75
N LEU A 795 -16.41 9.36 54.10
CA LEU A 795 -17.82 9.11 53.90
C LEU A 795 -18.18 9.04 52.40
N VAL A 796 -17.67 9.93 51.57
CA VAL A 796 -17.81 9.87 50.09
C VAL A 796 -17.28 8.53 49.54
N THR A 797 -16.17 8.05 50.08
CA THR A 797 -15.58 6.77 49.63
C THR A 797 -16.44 5.59 50.06
N ALA A 798 -17.00 5.62 51.25
CA ALA A 798 -17.94 4.58 51.75
C ALA A 798 -19.23 4.53 50.93
N GLU A 799 -19.83 5.68 50.62
CA GLU A 799 -21.06 5.73 49.82
C GLU A 799 -20.81 5.29 48.36
N ARG A 800 -19.66 5.65 47.78
CA ARG A 800 -19.29 5.11 46.47
C ARG A 800 -19.10 3.58 46.47
N ALA A 801 -18.52 3.03 47.53
CA ALA A 801 -18.40 1.59 47.69
C ALA A 801 -19.77 0.92 47.87
N GLY A 802 -20.66 1.52 48.62
CA GLY A 802 -22.07 1.07 48.78
C GLY A 802 -22.81 1.08 47.44
N LEU A 803 -22.72 2.18 46.71
CA LEU A 803 -23.24 2.26 45.35
C LEU A 803 -22.61 1.18 44.44
N ALA A 804 -21.33 0.88 44.55
CA ALA A 804 -20.66 -0.14 43.77
C ALA A 804 -21.11 -1.59 44.20
N ALA A 805 -21.36 -1.82 45.46
CA ALA A 805 -21.75 -3.14 46.00
C ALA A 805 -23.16 -3.58 45.61
N SER A 806 -24.08 -2.61 45.40
CA SER A 806 -25.50 -2.90 45.09
C SER A 806 -25.73 -3.39 43.64
N GLY A 807 -24.68 -3.67 42.83
CA GLY A 807 -24.74 -4.15 41.43
C GLY A 807 -23.89 -5.37 41.13
N THR A 808 -24.19 -6.02 40.00
CA THR A 808 -23.43 -7.15 39.49
C THR A 808 -21.99 -6.75 39.13
N ARG A 809 -21.08 -7.73 38.97
CA ARG A 809 -19.71 -7.50 38.46
C ARG A 809 -19.71 -6.74 37.12
N ARG A 810 -20.66 -7.04 36.26
CA ARG A 810 -20.83 -6.39 34.92
C ARG A 810 -21.23 -4.93 35.04
N ASP A 811 -22.07 -4.58 36.01
CA ASP A 811 -22.49 -3.18 36.26
C ASP A 811 -21.34 -2.35 36.83
N ARG A 812 -20.50 -2.91 37.70
CA ARG A 812 -19.29 -2.27 38.20
C ARG A 812 -18.30 -1.96 37.08
N TRP A 813 -18.06 -2.90 36.17
CA TRP A 813 -17.22 -2.70 35.00
C TRP A 813 -17.80 -1.61 34.08
N ARG A 814 -19.08 -1.65 33.79
CA ARG A 814 -19.75 -0.62 32.98
C ARG A 814 -19.64 0.77 33.60
N ALA A 815 -19.79 0.89 34.90
CA ALA A 815 -19.64 2.14 35.62
C ALA A 815 -18.18 2.65 35.59
N ALA A 816 -17.19 1.76 35.71
CA ALA A 816 -15.77 2.12 35.66
C ALA A 816 -15.37 2.77 34.32
N VAL A 817 -15.87 2.24 33.18
CA VAL A 817 -15.56 2.73 31.82
C VAL A 817 -16.62 3.69 31.25
N SER A 818 -17.61 4.08 32.03
CA SER A 818 -18.66 5.01 31.64
C SER A 818 -18.12 6.44 31.45
N LEU A 819 -18.50 7.12 30.36
CA LEU A 819 -18.20 8.53 30.10
C LEU A 819 -19.31 9.47 30.57
N ARG A 820 -20.36 8.97 31.23
CA ARG A 820 -21.53 9.78 31.61
C ARG A 820 -21.18 10.90 32.57
N SER A 821 -20.29 10.68 33.53
CA SER A 821 -19.83 11.70 34.45
C SER A 821 -19.03 12.81 33.78
N PHE A 822 -18.32 12.51 32.69
CA PHE A 822 -17.64 13.53 31.89
C PHE A 822 -18.61 14.34 31.03
N ALA A 823 -19.66 13.72 30.50
CA ALA A 823 -20.69 14.42 29.73
C ALA A 823 -21.44 15.45 30.62
N ARG A 824 -21.71 15.15 31.91
CA ARG A 824 -22.26 16.08 32.88
C ARG A 824 -21.41 17.34 33.05
N LEU A 825 -20.10 17.20 33.11
CA LEU A 825 -19.16 18.32 33.20
C LEU A 825 -19.15 19.21 31.95
N ALA A 826 -19.32 18.59 30.77
CA ALA A 826 -19.35 19.28 29.47
C ALA A 826 -20.64 20.10 29.31
N ASP A 827 -21.80 19.59 29.78
CA ASP A 827 -23.09 20.26 29.74
C ASP A 827 -23.18 21.42 30.76
N GLY A 828 -22.42 21.38 31.83
CA GLY A 828 -22.39 22.40 32.90
C GLY A 828 -21.48 23.60 32.65
N GLY A 829 -20.80 23.70 31.51
CA GLY A 829 -19.98 24.89 31.16
C GLY A 829 -18.70 25.09 31.99
N ARG A 830 -18.27 24.12 32.81
CA ARG A 830 -17.12 24.24 33.74
C ARG A 830 -15.79 23.65 33.26
N LEU A 831 -15.69 23.17 32.04
CA LEU A 831 -14.41 22.58 31.52
C LEU A 831 -13.35 23.62 31.14
N PHE A 832 -13.65 24.95 31.11
CA PHE A 832 -12.72 25.98 30.67
C PHE A 832 -12.60 27.21 31.59
N SER A 833 -12.88 27.10 32.90
CA SER A 833 -12.70 28.22 33.83
C SER A 833 -11.58 28.01 34.87
N PHE A 834 -10.41 27.48 34.42
CA PHE A 834 -9.14 27.68 35.15
C PHE A 834 -8.44 28.95 34.66
N ARG A 835 -9.12 30.10 34.74
CA ARG A 835 -8.45 31.41 34.71
C ARG A 835 -8.45 31.93 36.11
N ARG A 836 -7.26 32.03 36.69
CA ARG A 836 -6.95 32.67 37.96
C ARG A 836 -7.76 33.95 38.11
N ARG A 837 -8.72 33.98 39.03
CA ARG A 837 -9.17 35.22 39.68
C ARG A 837 -8.35 35.38 40.97
N THR A 838 -7.26 36.09 40.86
CA THR A 838 -6.68 36.78 42.02
C THR A 838 -7.64 37.92 42.35
N SER A 839 -8.47 37.72 43.36
CA SER A 839 -9.25 38.80 43.98
C SER A 839 -8.28 39.70 44.70
N ARG A 840 -7.96 40.85 44.14
CA ARG A 840 -7.49 42.01 44.88
C ARG A 840 -8.74 42.70 45.41
N TYR A 841 -8.94 42.66 46.69
CA TYR A 841 -9.77 43.59 47.41
C TYR A 841 -9.04 44.95 47.42
N ASP A 842 -9.48 45.87 46.57
CA ASP A 842 -9.13 47.31 46.73
C ASP A 842 -10.26 48.02 47.46
N THR A 843 -9.95 48.46 48.63
CA THR A 843 -10.72 49.36 49.46
C THR A 843 -10.84 50.73 48.77
N THR A 844 -12.02 51.00 48.25
CA THR A 844 -12.39 52.28 47.66
C THR A 844 -12.60 53.32 48.79
N THR A 845 -11.71 54.28 48.91
CA THR A 845 -11.97 55.58 49.52
C THR A 845 -12.50 56.56 48.47
N VAL A 846 -13.69 57.01 48.70
CA VAL A 846 -14.37 58.12 47.98
C VAL A 846 -13.60 59.40 48.19
N ARG A 847 -13.27 60.18 47.17
CA ARG A 847 -13.10 61.66 47.23
C ARG A 847 -13.45 62.32 45.87
N PRO A 848 -13.90 63.61 45.94
CA PRO A 848 -14.68 64.14 44.85
C PRO A 848 -13.95 65.07 43.88
N ASN A 849 -14.55 65.18 42.77
CA ASN A 849 -14.59 66.24 41.74
C ASN A 849 -13.77 67.55 42.00
N ARG A 850 -12.76 67.84 41.10
CA ARG A 850 -12.47 69.24 40.74
C ARG A 850 -12.00 69.34 39.28
N ARG A 851 -12.65 70.28 38.61
CA ARG A 851 -12.36 70.87 37.31
C ARG A 851 -10.95 71.51 37.28
N ASP A 852 -10.26 71.48 36.15
CA ASP A 852 -9.99 72.67 35.30
C ASP A 852 -8.64 72.50 34.56
N THR A 853 -8.72 72.69 33.27
CA THR A 853 -7.96 73.56 32.37
C THR A 853 -6.48 73.37 32.13
N SER A 854 -6.31 73.28 30.82
CA SER A 854 -5.35 74.05 30.00
C SER A 854 -3.96 73.51 29.69
N ARG A 855 -3.78 73.33 28.41
CA ARG A 855 -2.71 73.91 27.54
C ARG A 855 -1.39 73.12 27.36
N LEU A 856 -1.20 72.86 26.08
CA LEU A 856 -0.08 73.28 25.24
C LEU A 856 1.28 72.65 25.51
N GLY A 857 1.76 72.01 24.49
CA GLY A 857 3.02 72.43 23.86
C GLY A 857 3.95 71.32 23.47
N GLU A 858 3.97 71.04 22.22
CA GLU A 858 5.14 71.13 21.30
C GLU A 858 6.27 70.08 21.37
N ARG A 859 6.42 69.53 20.21
CA ARG A 859 7.66 69.28 19.45
C ARG A 859 8.44 67.98 19.67
N SER A 860 8.40 67.27 18.58
CA SER A 860 9.46 66.45 18.00
C SER A 860 10.79 67.26 17.92
N PRO A 861 11.92 66.70 17.51
CA PRO A 861 12.14 65.48 16.65
C PRO A 861 13.51 64.75 16.85
N ILE A 862 13.78 63.80 15.95
CA ILE A 862 15.03 63.54 15.27
C ILE A 862 15.88 62.37 15.74
N SER A 863 15.97 61.39 14.80
CA SER A 863 17.07 60.70 14.19
C SER A 863 17.93 59.75 15.05
N GLY A 864 18.28 58.68 14.55
CA GLY A 864 19.12 58.20 13.55
C GLY A 864 19.57 56.76 13.83
N ARG A 865 19.45 55.96 12.87
CA ARG A 865 20.50 55.21 12.17
C ARG A 865 21.34 54.18 12.95
N GLU A 866 21.31 53.04 12.34
CA GLU A 866 22.45 52.13 12.01
C GLU A 866 22.91 51.19 13.11
N SER A 867 22.76 49.92 12.95
CA SER A 867 23.39 49.02 11.95
C SER A 867 22.72 47.71 11.92
#